data_da6bbe81c2dd7cf4ed80ba48efdbcbab
#
_entry.id   da6bbe81c2dd7cf4ed80ba48efdbcbab
#
_cell.length_a   1.000
_cell.length_b   1.000
_cell.length_c   1.000
_cell.angle_alpha   90.00
_cell.angle_beta   90.00
_cell.angle_gamma   90.00
#
_symmetry.space_group_name_H-M   'P 1'
#
loop_
_entity.id
_entity.type
_entity.pdbx_description
1 polymer ?
#
loop_
_entity_poly.entity_id
_entity_poly.type
_entity_poly.pdbx_seq_one_letter_code
_entity_poly.pdbx_strand_id
1 'polypeptide(L)'
;MALREVELSRPRRAAPLDFLAVISISNLEKSFGGQTLFANVSLQLNPGDRYGLVGANGSGKTTLLRIMSGDLEPSHGTVSIPKRLRLGVLQQDQFVYDDQEILGVALQGRPELWSAMVAKEALLAKAEHDFDADRFSELEEIVQHHDGYTAEACAATILEGLGIPTEIHRDPISTLSGGFRLRVLLAQVLASNPDVVLLDEPTNHLDILSIRWLEKFLREFVGIVVVISHDHRFLDNVVTTILDVDYETVLSYPGDYSDFLQAKAAERERRSKEIATRQSEIAHHQKFVDRFRAKASKARQAQSRVRMIEKKAESLEQLPQTSRRYPKFRFEQRRNSGREVLAIKGVKKAFGDNQVLHGVDLTVARGDRLAVMGPNGIGKSTLLKIVMGQLTADAGDVEWGYETHPGYFAQDHQEEFETRDGTAEEWVWGFCPDRDFGYVRGVMGLMLFSGDDGNKPLRALSGGEATRLVFTRLSIEQPNVLVLDEPTNHLDLESIEALVEGLKAYPGTVILVSHDRWFVSQLATRILEIRADNVTDYPGSYDEYVHACGDDHLDVDHVVLKARREKRRKQTSPTTKSAERPPKRKNPKRDLEKRRQTLSAIMQRIEAVETRVQEIDDLFCEPDYFARTPVDEARDRQAERNRLQLELRDLISEWETIESQVNALETRLESR
;
A
#
# COMPACT_ATOMS: atom_id res chain seq x y z
N MET A 1 -15.05 -38.16 -8.91
CA MET A 1 -16.07 -37.14 -9.10
C MET A 1 -15.34 -35.81 -9.16
N ALA A 2 -15.28 -35.21 -10.32
CA ALA A 2 -14.50 -34.01 -10.61
C ALA A 2 -15.16 -32.81 -9.93
N LEU A 3 -14.48 -32.19 -8.98
CA LEU A 3 -14.80 -30.84 -8.49
C LEU A 3 -14.43 -29.86 -9.60
N ARG A 4 -15.45 -29.36 -10.28
CA ARG A 4 -15.39 -28.21 -11.14
C ARG A 4 -14.68 -27.07 -10.34
N GLU A 5 -13.68 -26.50 -10.95
CA GLU A 5 -13.22 -25.17 -10.63
C GLU A 5 -14.46 -24.27 -10.49
N VAL A 6 -14.68 -23.75 -9.29
CA VAL A 6 -15.55 -22.59 -9.12
C VAL A 6 -14.75 -21.46 -9.75
N GLU A 7 -14.93 -21.28 -11.06
CA GLU A 7 -14.69 -19.96 -11.65
C GLU A 7 -15.42 -18.99 -10.71
N LEU A 8 -14.67 -18.10 -10.06
CA LEU A 8 -15.22 -16.88 -9.49
C LEU A 8 -16.24 -16.41 -10.50
N SER A 9 -17.53 -16.45 -10.14
CA SER A 9 -18.63 -16.16 -11.06
C SER A 9 -18.22 -14.90 -11.79
N ARG A 10 -17.83 -15.07 -13.05
CA ARG A 10 -17.45 -13.94 -13.92
C ARG A 10 -18.57 -12.94 -13.71
N PRO A 11 -18.25 -11.72 -13.25
CA PRO A 11 -19.27 -10.69 -13.20
C PRO A 11 -19.94 -10.76 -14.55
N ARG A 12 -21.26 -10.82 -14.57
CA ARG A 12 -22.10 -10.94 -15.78
C ARG A 12 -21.33 -10.33 -16.93
N ARG A 13 -21.14 -11.09 -18.04
CA ARG A 13 -20.65 -10.49 -19.30
C ARG A 13 -21.34 -9.15 -19.38
N ALA A 14 -20.59 -8.09 -19.10
CA ALA A 14 -21.10 -6.76 -19.08
C ALA A 14 -21.87 -6.58 -20.39
N ALA A 15 -23.19 -6.36 -20.29
CA ALA A 15 -23.83 -5.59 -21.34
C ALA A 15 -22.91 -4.40 -21.58
N PRO A 16 -22.60 -4.02 -22.84
CA PRO A 16 -21.64 -2.97 -23.13
C PRO A 16 -21.95 -1.84 -22.16
N LEU A 17 -20.99 -1.53 -21.26
CA LEU A 17 -21.14 -0.46 -20.28
C LEU A 17 -21.37 0.78 -21.14
N ASP A 18 -22.65 1.13 -21.31
CA ASP A 18 -23.03 2.31 -22.06
C ASP A 18 -22.19 3.47 -21.56
N PHE A 19 -21.78 4.35 -22.46
CA PHE A 19 -21.03 5.61 -22.26
C PHE A 19 -21.56 6.51 -21.12
N LEU A 20 -22.62 6.11 -20.43
CA LEU A 20 -23.35 6.82 -19.38
C LEU A 20 -22.94 6.48 -17.93
N ALA A 21 -21.93 5.64 -17.70
CA ALA A 21 -21.49 5.25 -16.35
C ALA A 21 -20.30 6.09 -15.83
N VAL A 22 -20.12 7.31 -16.32
CA VAL A 22 -19.04 8.22 -15.97
C VAL A 22 -19.44 9.07 -14.77
N ILE A 23 -18.56 9.19 -13.77
CA ILE A 23 -18.69 10.18 -12.70
C ILE A 23 -18.07 11.49 -13.20
N SER A 24 -18.86 12.57 -13.17
CA SER A 24 -18.40 13.90 -13.58
C SER A 24 -18.34 14.85 -12.40
N ILE A 25 -17.19 15.45 -12.20
CA ILE A 25 -16.93 16.50 -11.22
C ILE A 25 -16.74 17.80 -11.99
N SER A 26 -17.49 18.85 -11.65
CA SER A 26 -17.47 20.13 -12.37
C SER A 26 -17.30 21.30 -11.41
N ASN A 27 -16.21 22.07 -11.60
CA ASN A 27 -15.87 23.28 -10.84
C ASN A 27 -16.01 23.11 -9.33
N LEU A 28 -15.57 21.94 -8.82
CA LEU A 28 -15.69 21.60 -7.41
C LEU A 28 -14.76 22.45 -6.56
N GLU A 29 -15.30 22.99 -5.47
CA GLU A 29 -14.56 23.76 -4.47
C GLU A 29 -14.97 23.32 -3.07
N LYS A 30 -13.98 23.24 -2.15
CA LYS A 30 -14.19 23.01 -0.73
C LYS A 30 -13.25 23.87 0.10
N SER A 31 -13.86 24.63 1.03
CA SER A 31 -13.15 25.46 2.00
C SER A 31 -13.71 25.23 3.42
N PHE A 32 -12.85 25.34 4.43
CA PHE A 32 -13.21 25.30 5.84
C PHE A 32 -12.60 26.52 6.55
N GLY A 33 -13.45 27.33 7.20
CA GLY A 33 -12.97 28.41 8.05
C GLY A 33 -12.01 29.41 7.39
N GLY A 34 -12.14 29.62 6.07
CA GLY A 34 -11.27 30.53 5.30
C GLY A 34 -10.04 29.85 4.67
N GLN A 35 -9.78 28.58 4.94
CA GLN A 35 -8.76 27.80 4.26
C GLN A 35 -9.39 27.01 3.10
N THR A 36 -8.95 27.27 1.88
CA THR A 36 -9.33 26.50 0.70
C THR A 36 -8.50 25.23 0.63
N LEU A 37 -9.19 24.08 0.55
CA LEU A 37 -8.51 22.79 0.32
C LEU A 37 -8.25 22.57 -1.16
N PHE A 38 -9.27 22.79 -1.97
CA PHE A 38 -9.19 22.74 -3.44
C PHE A 38 -10.29 23.59 -4.08
N ALA A 39 -9.99 24.12 -5.26
CA ALA A 39 -10.89 24.96 -6.06
C ALA A 39 -10.77 24.62 -7.55
N ASN A 40 -11.84 24.90 -8.29
CA ASN A 40 -11.91 24.71 -9.76
C ASN A 40 -11.57 23.30 -10.23
N VAL A 41 -11.87 22.27 -9.43
CA VAL A 41 -11.61 20.88 -9.79
C VAL A 41 -12.66 20.39 -10.78
N SER A 42 -12.20 19.95 -11.96
CA SER A 42 -13.06 19.36 -12.99
C SER A 42 -12.41 18.07 -13.49
N LEU A 43 -13.06 16.93 -13.26
CA LEU A 43 -12.57 15.60 -13.54
C LEU A 43 -13.67 14.70 -14.09
N GLN A 44 -13.28 13.70 -14.87
CA GLN A 44 -14.14 12.60 -15.30
C GLN A 44 -13.51 11.28 -14.88
N LEU A 45 -14.29 10.43 -14.20
CA LEU A 45 -13.86 9.10 -13.79
C LEU A 45 -14.60 8.06 -14.62
N ASN A 46 -13.86 7.23 -15.32
CA ASN A 46 -14.39 6.28 -16.29
C ASN A 46 -14.42 4.85 -15.71
N PRO A 47 -15.38 4.02 -16.12
CA PRO A 47 -15.40 2.61 -15.78
C PRO A 47 -14.16 1.88 -16.29
N GLY A 48 -13.64 0.96 -15.47
CA GLY A 48 -12.41 0.21 -15.75
C GLY A 48 -11.13 0.93 -15.36
N ASP A 49 -11.19 2.24 -15.05
CA ASP A 49 -10.06 2.97 -14.53
C ASP A 49 -9.97 2.85 -12.99
N ARG A 50 -8.74 2.83 -12.50
CA ARG A 50 -8.41 2.78 -11.08
C ARG A 50 -7.60 4.02 -10.72
N TYR A 51 -8.21 4.88 -9.92
CA TYR A 51 -7.67 6.18 -9.54
C TYR A 51 -7.02 6.11 -8.16
N GLY A 52 -5.73 6.46 -8.06
CA GLY A 52 -5.02 6.66 -6.80
C GLY A 52 -5.08 8.13 -6.39
N LEU A 53 -5.70 8.42 -5.26
CA LEU A 53 -5.80 9.79 -4.74
C LEU A 53 -4.64 10.05 -3.76
N VAL A 54 -3.69 10.89 -4.17
CA VAL A 54 -2.47 11.18 -3.43
C VAL A 54 -2.36 12.67 -3.06
N GLY A 55 -1.53 13.00 -2.08
CA GLY A 55 -1.31 14.36 -1.60
C GLY A 55 -0.91 14.38 -0.13
N ALA A 56 -0.41 15.52 0.35
CA ALA A 56 0.01 15.69 1.74
C ALA A 56 -1.12 15.42 2.73
N ASN A 57 -0.78 15.10 3.98
CA ASN A 57 -1.79 15.00 5.04
C ASN A 57 -2.47 16.37 5.24
N GLY A 58 -3.80 16.34 5.34
CA GLY A 58 -4.62 17.57 5.42
C GLY A 58 -4.88 18.28 4.08
N SER A 59 -4.41 17.76 2.93
CA SER A 59 -4.67 18.36 1.61
C SER A 59 -6.13 18.23 1.14
N GLY A 60 -6.96 17.42 1.81
CA GLY A 60 -8.37 17.25 1.47
C GLY A 60 -8.71 15.95 0.73
N LYS A 61 -7.82 14.94 0.72
CA LYS A 61 -8.07 13.62 0.09
C LYS A 61 -9.37 12.97 0.58
N THR A 62 -9.46 12.71 1.89
CA THR A 62 -10.67 12.15 2.53
C THR A 62 -11.88 13.06 2.34
N THR A 63 -11.70 14.38 2.35
CA THR A 63 -12.77 15.36 2.08
C THR A 63 -13.32 15.20 0.67
N LEU A 64 -12.46 15.05 -0.35
CA LEU A 64 -12.87 14.81 -1.73
C LEU A 64 -13.63 13.48 -1.84
N LEU A 65 -13.14 12.43 -1.21
CA LEU A 65 -13.79 11.12 -1.21
C LEU A 65 -15.17 11.19 -0.53
N ARG A 66 -15.31 11.91 0.59
CA ARG A 66 -16.62 12.14 1.27
C ARG A 66 -17.59 13.01 0.48
N ILE A 67 -17.10 13.92 -0.36
CA ILE A 67 -17.96 14.66 -1.30
C ILE A 67 -18.42 13.73 -2.42
N MET A 68 -17.57 12.84 -2.90
CA MET A 68 -17.93 11.84 -3.91
C MET A 68 -18.90 10.78 -3.37
N SER A 69 -18.83 10.40 -2.09
CA SER A 69 -19.80 9.49 -1.47
C SER A 69 -21.15 10.16 -1.20
N GLY A 70 -21.19 11.50 -1.20
CA GLY A 70 -22.40 12.27 -0.84
C GLY A 70 -22.54 12.54 0.66
N ASP A 71 -21.54 12.15 1.48
CA ASP A 71 -21.54 12.37 2.94
C ASP A 71 -21.21 13.83 3.31
N LEU A 72 -20.66 14.59 2.36
CA LEU A 72 -20.25 15.97 2.57
C LEU A 72 -20.63 16.83 1.36
N GLU A 73 -21.31 17.95 1.60
CA GLU A 73 -21.63 18.90 0.55
C GLU A 73 -20.40 19.74 0.14
N PRO A 74 -20.19 19.99 -1.15
CA PRO A 74 -19.15 20.91 -1.63
C PRO A 74 -19.52 22.37 -1.27
N SER A 75 -18.52 23.26 -1.23
CA SER A 75 -18.75 24.71 -1.09
C SER A 75 -19.28 25.32 -2.39
N HIS A 76 -18.74 24.89 -3.53
CA HIS A 76 -19.21 25.22 -4.88
C HIS A 76 -18.99 24.03 -5.82
N GLY A 77 -19.66 24.08 -6.97
CA GLY A 77 -19.56 23.02 -7.99
C GLY A 77 -20.50 21.86 -7.74
N THR A 78 -20.35 20.81 -8.54
CA THR A 78 -21.24 19.64 -8.49
C THR A 78 -20.48 18.35 -8.78
N VAL A 79 -20.90 17.26 -8.11
CA VAL A 79 -20.52 15.88 -8.43
C VAL A 79 -21.76 15.18 -8.98
N SER A 80 -21.68 14.70 -10.20
CA SER A 80 -22.75 13.98 -10.88
C SER A 80 -22.44 12.50 -10.95
N ILE A 81 -23.20 11.70 -10.20
CA ILE A 81 -23.13 10.24 -10.19
C ILE A 81 -24.46 9.70 -10.73
N PRO A 82 -24.46 8.90 -11.79
CA PRO A 82 -25.68 8.28 -12.29
C PRO A 82 -26.38 7.46 -11.21
N LYS A 83 -27.67 7.69 -10.97
CA LYS A 83 -28.45 7.03 -9.90
C LYS A 83 -28.48 5.52 -9.97
N ARG A 84 -28.14 4.92 -11.12
CA ARG A 84 -28.09 3.48 -11.33
C ARG A 84 -26.83 2.82 -10.77
N LEU A 85 -25.78 3.61 -10.49
CA LEU A 85 -24.52 3.10 -9.98
C LEU A 85 -24.61 2.86 -8.48
N ARG A 86 -24.21 1.68 -8.05
CA ARG A 86 -24.07 1.30 -6.64
C ARG A 86 -22.69 1.72 -6.16
N LEU A 87 -22.66 2.55 -5.12
CA LEU A 87 -21.42 2.95 -4.46
C LEU A 87 -21.13 2.01 -3.32
N GLY A 88 -19.90 1.50 -3.29
CA GLY A 88 -19.29 0.84 -2.13
C GLY A 88 -18.28 1.79 -1.51
N VAL A 89 -18.54 2.23 -0.29
CA VAL A 89 -17.68 3.17 0.44
C VAL A 89 -17.20 2.53 1.72
N LEU A 90 -15.88 2.47 1.91
CA LEU A 90 -15.31 2.04 3.17
C LEU A 90 -15.31 3.22 4.15
N GLN A 91 -16.17 3.16 5.16
CA GLN A 91 -16.25 4.15 6.24
C GLN A 91 -15.51 3.65 7.47
N GLN A 92 -14.95 4.58 8.25
CA GLN A 92 -14.13 4.24 9.42
C GLN A 92 -14.95 3.95 10.71
N ASP A 93 -16.28 4.06 10.69
CA ASP A 93 -17.12 3.82 11.86
C ASP A 93 -17.31 2.32 12.14
N GLN A 94 -16.56 1.79 13.10
CA GLN A 94 -16.33 0.36 13.32
C GLN A 94 -17.26 -0.32 14.34
N PHE A 95 -18.13 0.41 15.03
CA PHE A 95 -18.76 -0.12 16.27
C PHE A 95 -20.26 -0.44 16.19
N VAL A 96 -20.86 -0.42 15.00
CA VAL A 96 -22.31 -0.60 14.86
C VAL A 96 -22.76 -2.06 14.92
N TYR A 97 -21.84 -3.04 14.83
CA TYR A 97 -22.17 -4.45 14.57
C TYR A 97 -21.69 -5.44 15.64
N ASP A 98 -21.37 -5.01 16.86
CA ASP A 98 -20.63 -5.79 17.86
C ASP A 98 -21.19 -7.18 18.17
N ASP A 99 -22.51 -7.39 18.15
CA ASP A 99 -23.16 -8.67 18.46
C ASP A 99 -23.52 -9.52 17.24
N GLN A 100 -23.13 -9.10 16.02
CA GLN A 100 -23.52 -9.77 14.78
C GLN A 100 -22.46 -10.74 14.29
N GLU A 101 -22.89 -11.80 13.59
CA GLU A 101 -21.97 -12.76 12.96
C GLU A 101 -21.15 -12.08 11.85
N ILE A 102 -19.86 -12.42 11.78
CA ILE A 102 -18.89 -11.87 10.81
C ILE A 102 -19.43 -12.01 9.36
N LEU A 103 -19.92 -13.19 8.98
CA LEU A 103 -20.45 -13.41 7.64
C LEU A 103 -21.74 -12.61 7.40
N GLY A 104 -22.60 -12.50 8.42
CA GLY A 104 -23.80 -11.67 8.38
C GLY A 104 -23.48 -10.19 8.10
N VAL A 105 -22.47 -9.64 8.79
CA VAL A 105 -22.02 -8.26 8.54
C VAL A 105 -21.53 -8.08 7.10
N ALA A 106 -20.76 -9.01 6.56
CA ALA A 106 -20.31 -8.95 5.17
C ALA A 106 -21.48 -8.95 4.17
N LEU A 107 -22.56 -9.71 4.45
CA LEU A 107 -23.76 -9.79 3.61
C LEU A 107 -24.64 -8.53 3.68
N GLN A 108 -24.56 -7.74 4.77
CA GLN A 108 -25.33 -6.49 4.91
C GLN A 108 -24.93 -5.41 3.90
N GLY A 109 -23.81 -5.58 3.20
CA GLY A 109 -23.50 -4.79 2.00
C GLY A 109 -24.59 -4.85 0.92
N ARG A 110 -25.52 -5.84 1.01
CA ARG A 110 -26.71 -5.97 0.14
C ARG A 110 -27.98 -5.94 1.00
N PRO A 111 -28.46 -4.77 1.41
CA PRO A 111 -29.50 -4.64 2.44
C PRO A 111 -30.81 -5.31 2.06
N GLU A 112 -31.21 -5.29 0.79
CA GLU A 112 -32.42 -5.95 0.30
C GLU A 112 -32.32 -7.49 0.40
N LEU A 113 -31.18 -8.06 -0.02
CA LEU A 113 -30.91 -9.47 0.10
C LEU A 113 -30.83 -9.90 1.58
N TRP A 114 -30.07 -9.16 2.40
CA TRP A 114 -29.92 -9.46 3.82
C TRP A 114 -31.26 -9.44 4.57
N SER A 115 -32.07 -8.41 4.36
CA SER A 115 -33.40 -8.32 4.99
C SER A 115 -34.32 -9.47 4.57
N ALA A 116 -34.27 -9.88 3.29
CA ALA A 116 -35.04 -11.02 2.80
C ALA A 116 -34.54 -12.36 3.40
N MET A 117 -33.21 -12.55 3.54
CA MET A 117 -32.65 -13.75 4.16
C MET A 117 -33.04 -13.88 5.63
N VAL A 118 -32.90 -12.78 6.42
CA VAL A 118 -33.28 -12.75 7.83
C VAL A 118 -34.76 -12.97 8.02
N ALA A 119 -35.61 -12.33 7.20
CA ALA A 119 -37.06 -12.52 7.23
C ALA A 119 -37.46 -13.95 6.88
N LYS A 120 -36.79 -14.58 5.91
CA LYS A 120 -37.00 -15.97 5.51
C LYS A 120 -36.63 -16.93 6.65
N GLU A 121 -35.48 -16.74 7.33
CA GLU A 121 -35.10 -17.57 8.47
C GLU A 121 -36.07 -17.40 9.65
N ALA A 122 -36.54 -16.18 9.92
CA ALA A 122 -37.54 -15.92 10.96
C ALA A 122 -38.89 -16.59 10.66
N LEU A 123 -39.29 -16.69 9.38
CA LEU A 123 -40.47 -17.44 8.95
C LEU A 123 -40.29 -18.94 9.12
N LEU A 124 -39.13 -19.48 8.76
CA LEU A 124 -38.80 -20.89 8.91
C LEU A 124 -38.75 -21.31 10.38
N ALA A 125 -38.22 -20.44 11.26
CA ALA A 125 -38.20 -20.69 12.71
C ALA A 125 -39.59 -20.74 13.34
N LYS A 126 -40.60 -20.11 12.72
CA LYS A 126 -42.00 -20.12 13.14
C LYS A 126 -42.83 -21.20 12.42
N ALA A 127 -42.25 -21.95 11.48
CA ALA A 127 -42.95 -22.86 10.56
C ALA A 127 -43.78 -23.97 11.23
N GLU A 128 -43.45 -24.31 12.50
CA GLU A 128 -44.23 -25.31 13.24
C GLU A 128 -45.62 -24.84 13.71
N HIS A 129 -45.82 -23.50 13.80
CA HIS A 129 -47.04 -22.91 14.38
C HIS A 129 -47.79 -21.96 13.45
N ASP A 130 -47.12 -21.28 12.55
CA ASP A 130 -47.73 -20.27 11.65
C ASP A 130 -46.81 -20.03 10.42
N PHE A 131 -47.01 -20.84 9.36
CA PHE A 131 -46.23 -20.73 8.14
C PHE A 131 -46.99 -20.01 7.04
N ASP A 132 -46.52 -18.80 6.70
CA ASP A 132 -47.02 -17.98 5.58
C ASP A 132 -46.29 -18.37 4.28
N ALA A 133 -46.93 -19.19 3.47
CA ALA A 133 -46.37 -19.70 2.22
C ALA A 133 -46.24 -18.60 1.14
N ASP A 134 -47.16 -17.62 1.10
CA ASP A 134 -47.14 -16.55 0.12
C ASP A 134 -45.97 -15.63 0.42
N ARG A 135 -45.78 -15.26 1.69
CA ARG A 135 -44.66 -14.43 2.13
C ARG A 135 -43.32 -15.13 1.94
N PHE A 136 -43.28 -16.46 2.17
CA PHE A 136 -42.05 -17.22 1.89
C PHE A 136 -41.69 -17.20 0.40
N SER A 137 -42.66 -17.33 -0.48
CA SER A 137 -42.45 -17.29 -1.94
C SER A 137 -41.95 -15.94 -2.41
N GLU A 138 -42.51 -14.83 -1.88
CA GLU A 138 -42.03 -13.48 -2.16
C GLU A 138 -40.56 -13.30 -1.73
N LEU A 139 -40.20 -13.74 -0.52
CA LEU A 139 -38.83 -13.63 -0.01
C LEU A 139 -37.87 -14.51 -0.81
N GLU A 140 -38.29 -15.70 -1.22
CA GLU A 140 -37.52 -16.61 -2.07
C GLU A 140 -37.23 -15.98 -3.44
N GLU A 141 -38.21 -15.30 -4.04
CA GLU A 141 -38.03 -14.57 -5.30
C GLU A 141 -37.00 -13.46 -5.17
N ILE A 142 -37.02 -12.68 -4.06
CA ILE A 142 -36.01 -11.65 -3.77
C ILE A 142 -34.62 -12.31 -3.64
N VAL A 143 -34.49 -13.39 -2.87
CA VAL A 143 -33.22 -14.11 -2.67
C VAL A 143 -32.67 -14.63 -4.00
N GLN A 144 -33.52 -15.20 -4.85
CA GLN A 144 -33.11 -15.65 -6.19
C GLN A 144 -32.73 -14.50 -7.11
N HIS A 145 -33.51 -13.40 -7.12
CA HIS A 145 -33.23 -12.24 -7.95
C HIS A 145 -31.87 -11.60 -7.64
N HIS A 146 -31.48 -11.63 -6.38
CA HIS A 146 -30.19 -11.09 -5.89
C HIS A 146 -29.07 -12.13 -5.83
N ASP A 147 -29.18 -13.29 -6.49
CA ASP A 147 -28.20 -14.39 -6.45
C ASP A 147 -27.78 -14.77 -5.01
N GLY A 148 -28.74 -14.79 -4.07
CA GLY A 148 -28.49 -14.93 -2.63
C GLY A 148 -27.70 -16.19 -2.26
N TYR A 149 -27.93 -17.31 -2.96
CA TYR A 149 -27.23 -18.58 -2.72
C TYR A 149 -25.73 -18.52 -3.09
N THR A 150 -25.34 -17.64 -4.01
CA THR A 150 -23.93 -17.43 -4.36
C THR A 150 -23.31 -16.31 -3.55
N ALA A 151 -24.12 -15.40 -3.01
CA ALA A 151 -23.67 -14.24 -2.25
C ALA A 151 -22.94 -14.64 -0.97
N GLU A 152 -23.44 -15.65 -0.25
CA GLU A 152 -22.81 -16.18 0.97
C GLU A 152 -21.42 -16.79 0.65
N ALA A 153 -21.34 -17.60 -0.40
CA ALA A 153 -20.06 -18.18 -0.83
C ALA A 153 -19.08 -17.12 -1.31
N CYS A 154 -19.56 -16.06 -1.98
CA CYS A 154 -18.76 -14.95 -2.42
C CYS A 154 -18.23 -14.14 -1.21
N ALA A 155 -19.09 -13.80 -0.25
CA ALA A 155 -18.70 -13.11 0.97
C ALA A 155 -17.68 -13.91 1.78
N ALA A 156 -17.89 -15.23 1.93
CA ALA A 156 -16.93 -16.12 2.59
C ALA A 156 -15.56 -16.14 1.89
N THR A 157 -15.55 -16.17 0.55
CA THR A 157 -14.29 -16.12 -0.23
C THR A 157 -13.57 -14.81 -0.04
N ILE A 158 -14.29 -13.67 0.01
CA ILE A 158 -13.72 -12.35 0.26
C ILE A 158 -13.13 -12.28 1.67
N LEU A 159 -13.86 -12.77 2.69
CA LEU A 159 -13.38 -12.82 4.07
C LEU A 159 -12.11 -13.67 4.20
N GLU A 160 -12.06 -14.86 3.59
CA GLU A 160 -10.85 -15.68 3.54
C GLU A 160 -9.67 -14.96 2.88
N GLY A 161 -9.92 -14.27 1.76
CA GLY A 161 -8.91 -13.47 1.07
C GLY A 161 -8.36 -12.34 1.91
N LEU A 162 -9.19 -11.75 2.78
CA LEU A 162 -8.78 -10.73 3.75
C LEU A 162 -8.21 -11.31 5.05
N GLY A 163 -7.91 -12.62 5.07
CA GLY A 163 -7.25 -13.27 6.19
C GLY A 163 -8.16 -13.63 7.36
N ILE A 164 -9.49 -13.70 7.15
CA ILE A 164 -10.47 -14.14 8.14
C ILE A 164 -10.84 -15.60 7.84
N PRO A 165 -10.40 -16.57 8.65
CA PRO A 165 -10.61 -18.00 8.38
C PRO A 165 -12.08 -18.41 8.50
N THR A 166 -12.51 -19.37 7.70
CA THR A 166 -13.91 -19.83 7.62
C THR A 166 -14.46 -20.33 8.96
N GLU A 167 -13.59 -20.86 9.81
CA GLU A 167 -13.96 -21.44 11.11
C GLU A 167 -14.64 -20.43 12.05
N ILE A 168 -14.30 -19.13 11.90
CA ILE A 168 -14.81 -18.03 12.76
C ILE A 168 -15.89 -17.18 12.06
N HIS A 169 -16.30 -17.48 10.84
CA HIS A 169 -17.28 -16.66 10.10
C HIS A 169 -18.64 -16.52 10.81
N ARG A 170 -18.97 -17.46 11.70
CA ARG A 170 -20.21 -17.45 12.49
C ARG A 170 -20.04 -16.88 13.89
N ASP A 171 -18.81 -16.50 14.26
CA ASP A 171 -18.56 -15.88 15.53
C ASP A 171 -18.99 -14.40 15.50
N PRO A 172 -19.33 -13.80 16.65
CA PRO A 172 -19.64 -12.38 16.75
C PRO A 172 -18.42 -11.53 16.37
N ILE A 173 -18.64 -10.39 15.67
CA ILE A 173 -17.56 -9.49 15.26
C ILE A 173 -16.80 -8.91 16.47
N SER A 174 -17.45 -8.84 17.64
CA SER A 174 -16.84 -8.40 18.92
C SER A 174 -15.63 -9.24 19.36
N THR A 175 -15.53 -10.50 18.89
CA THR A 175 -14.38 -11.37 19.17
C THR A 175 -13.12 -10.95 18.44
N LEU A 176 -13.24 -10.10 17.42
CA LEU A 176 -12.15 -9.65 16.58
C LEU A 176 -11.49 -8.38 17.12
N SER A 177 -10.18 -8.27 16.93
CA SER A 177 -9.46 -7.01 17.14
C SER A 177 -9.90 -5.93 16.15
N GLY A 178 -9.66 -4.65 16.47
CA GLY A 178 -10.06 -3.51 15.61
C GLY A 178 -9.61 -3.64 14.15
N GLY A 179 -8.37 -4.10 13.93
CA GLY A 179 -7.87 -4.32 12.57
C GLY A 179 -8.63 -5.42 11.80
N PHE A 180 -9.01 -6.51 12.47
CA PHE A 180 -9.82 -7.55 11.84
C PHE A 180 -11.26 -7.10 11.61
N ARG A 181 -11.83 -6.26 12.48
CA ARG A 181 -13.16 -5.66 12.24
C ARG A 181 -13.17 -4.81 10.97
N LEU A 182 -12.11 -4.00 10.76
CA LEU A 182 -11.98 -3.22 9.52
C LEU A 182 -11.94 -4.10 8.27
N ARG A 183 -11.30 -5.28 8.35
CA ARG A 183 -11.30 -6.26 7.24
C ARG A 183 -12.70 -6.81 6.94
N VAL A 184 -13.53 -7.00 7.97
CA VAL A 184 -14.95 -7.40 7.77
C VAL A 184 -15.74 -6.29 7.09
N LEU A 185 -15.55 -5.02 7.47
CA LEU A 185 -16.19 -3.89 6.80
C LEU A 185 -15.73 -3.74 5.34
N LEU A 186 -14.45 -3.96 5.08
CA LEU A 186 -13.95 -4.02 3.71
C LEU A 186 -14.60 -5.17 2.92
N ALA A 187 -14.75 -6.36 3.54
CA ALA A 187 -15.48 -7.48 2.93
C ALA A 187 -16.95 -7.12 2.64
N GLN A 188 -17.62 -6.41 3.54
CA GLN A 188 -18.99 -5.91 3.34
C GLN A 188 -19.10 -5.03 2.10
N VAL A 189 -18.17 -4.08 1.93
CA VAL A 189 -18.12 -3.20 0.75
C VAL A 189 -17.90 -4.00 -0.52
N LEU A 190 -16.92 -4.92 -0.54
CA LEU A 190 -16.60 -5.70 -1.73
C LEU A 190 -17.69 -6.73 -2.08
N ALA A 191 -18.33 -7.35 -1.09
CA ALA A 191 -19.43 -8.30 -1.27
C ALA A 191 -20.74 -7.65 -1.73
N SER A 192 -20.88 -6.32 -1.56
CA SER A 192 -22.06 -5.59 -2.05
C SER A 192 -22.19 -5.59 -3.58
N ASN A 193 -21.15 -6.05 -4.30
CA ASN A 193 -21.03 -6.01 -5.76
C ASN A 193 -21.28 -4.59 -6.32
N PRO A 194 -20.45 -3.62 -5.90
CA PRO A 194 -20.61 -2.22 -6.28
C PRO A 194 -20.21 -1.98 -7.74
N ASP A 195 -20.67 -0.88 -8.33
CA ASP A 195 -20.21 -0.40 -9.63
C ASP A 195 -19.08 0.65 -9.46
N VAL A 196 -19.01 1.27 -8.28
CA VAL A 196 -17.97 2.23 -7.89
C VAL A 196 -17.47 1.88 -6.49
N VAL A 197 -16.17 1.81 -6.32
CA VAL A 197 -15.52 1.51 -5.04
C VAL A 197 -14.69 2.71 -4.59
N LEU A 198 -14.97 3.24 -3.41
CA LEU A 198 -14.27 4.35 -2.77
C LEU A 198 -13.61 3.82 -1.50
N LEU A 199 -12.27 3.77 -1.46
CA LEU A 199 -11.50 3.22 -0.36
C LEU A 199 -10.57 4.29 0.24
N ASP A 200 -10.68 4.51 1.54
CA ASP A 200 -9.75 5.36 2.30
C ASP A 200 -8.83 4.49 3.14
N GLU A 201 -7.53 4.46 2.78
CA GLU A 201 -6.47 3.70 3.44
C GLU A 201 -6.80 2.22 3.68
N PRO A 202 -7.21 1.44 2.64
CA PRO A 202 -7.64 0.05 2.83
C PRO A 202 -6.50 -0.87 3.21
N THR A 203 -5.25 -0.48 2.99
CA THR A 203 -4.04 -1.26 3.30
C THR A 203 -3.66 -1.21 4.77
N ASN A 204 -4.16 -0.23 5.52
CA ASN A 204 -3.93 -0.15 6.96
C ASN A 204 -4.50 -1.39 7.66
N HIS A 205 -3.72 -1.96 8.58
CA HIS A 205 -4.07 -3.17 9.34
C HIS A 205 -4.23 -4.47 8.51
N LEU A 206 -3.92 -4.44 7.21
CA LEU A 206 -3.80 -5.65 6.39
C LEU A 206 -2.37 -6.20 6.49
N ASP A 207 -2.25 -7.52 6.54
CA ASP A 207 -0.95 -8.15 6.30
C ASP A 207 -0.66 -8.21 4.79
N ILE A 208 0.57 -8.54 4.46
CA ILE A 208 1.04 -8.54 3.08
C ILE A 208 0.21 -9.48 2.19
N LEU A 209 -0.26 -10.62 2.73
CA LEU A 209 -1.08 -11.57 1.98
C LEU A 209 -2.45 -10.99 1.63
N SER A 210 -3.10 -10.34 2.60
CA SER A 210 -4.37 -9.66 2.40
C SER A 210 -4.25 -8.46 1.46
N ILE A 211 -3.13 -7.70 1.52
CA ILE A 211 -2.85 -6.60 0.58
C ILE A 211 -2.77 -7.13 -0.85
N ARG A 212 -2.03 -8.23 -1.09
CA ARG A 212 -1.92 -8.81 -2.44
C ARG A 212 -3.23 -9.37 -2.97
N TRP A 213 -4.02 -9.99 -2.11
CA TRP A 213 -5.35 -10.43 -2.49
C TRP A 213 -6.21 -9.24 -2.93
N LEU A 214 -6.17 -8.13 -2.16
CA LEU A 214 -6.89 -6.91 -2.49
C LEU A 214 -6.37 -6.28 -3.81
N GLU A 215 -5.05 -6.25 -4.03
CA GLU A 215 -4.44 -5.80 -5.29
C GLU A 215 -4.99 -6.59 -6.49
N LYS A 216 -5.05 -7.93 -6.37
CA LYS A 216 -5.59 -8.79 -7.42
C LYS A 216 -7.08 -8.53 -7.65
N PHE A 217 -7.87 -8.45 -6.59
CA PHE A 217 -9.29 -8.16 -6.67
C PHE A 217 -9.57 -6.84 -7.38
N LEU A 218 -8.88 -5.76 -6.99
CA LEU A 218 -9.07 -4.43 -7.57
C LEU A 218 -8.57 -4.33 -9.02
N ARG A 219 -7.54 -5.09 -9.41
CA ARG A 219 -7.10 -5.18 -10.81
C ARG A 219 -8.13 -5.84 -11.73
N GLU A 220 -8.83 -6.84 -11.23
CA GLU A 220 -9.88 -7.55 -11.95
C GLU A 220 -11.24 -6.84 -11.91
N PHE A 221 -11.36 -5.80 -11.08
CA PHE A 221 -12.60 -5.04 -10.92
C PHE A 221 -12.92 -4.21 -12.17
N VAL A 222 -14.15 -4.33 -12.69
CA VAL A 222 -14.57 -3.74 -13.97
C VAL A 222 -15.14 -2.31 -13.81
N GLY A 223 -15.57 -1.93 -12.60
CA GLY A 223 -16.15 -0.63 -12.29
C GLY A 223 -15.11 0.49 -12.12
N ILE A 224 -15.52 1.55 -11.43
CA ILE A 224 -14.63 2.67 -11.07
C ILE A 224 -14.04 2.39 -9.69
N VAL A 225 -12.74 2.52 -9.54
CA VAL A 225 -12.05 2.44 -8.26
C VAL A 225 -11.40 3.78 -7.95
N VAL A 226 -11.64 4.31 -6.75
CA VAL A 226 -10.89 5.46 -6.20
C VAL A 226 -10.32 5.02 -4.86
N VAL A 227 -9.01 5.06 -4.73
CA VAL A 227 -8.31 4.61 -3.52
C VAL A 227 -7.36 5.68 -3.02
N ILE A 228 -7.41 5.96 -1.71
CA ILE A 228 -6.36 6.65 -0.99
C ILE A 228 -5.48 5.58 -0.37
N SER A 229 -4.18 5.60 -0.61
CA SER A 229 -3.23 4.71 0.05
C SER A 229 -1.87 5.37 0.19
N HIS A 230 -1.17 5.00 1.25
CA HIS A 230 0.22 5.38 1.52
C HIS A 230 1.22 4.25 1.22
N ASP A 231 0.76 3.15 0.61
CA ASP A 231 1.61 2.06 0.13
C ASP A 231 2.00 2.27 -1.34
N HIS A 232 3.28 2.58 -1.60
CA HIS A 232 3.84 2.80 -2.93
C HIS A 232 3.60 1.61 -3.88
N ARG A 233 3.88 0.38 -3.41
CA ARG A 233 3.75 -0.83 -4.24
C ARG A 233 2.30 -1.16 -4.53
N PHE A 234 1.41 -0.92 -3.57
CA PHE A 234 -0.02 -1.08 -3.79
C PHE A 234 -0.53 -0.13 -4.89
N LEU A 235 -0.12 1.14 -4.84
CA LEU A 235 -0.47 2.12 -5.87
C LEU A 235 0.10 1.71 -7.24
N ASP A 236 1.38 1.34 -7.32
CA ASP A 236 2.00 0.86 -8.57
C ASP A 236 1.29 -0.37 -9.15
N ASN A 237 0.85 -1.30 -8.29
CA ASN A 237 0.22 -2.53 -8.74
C ASN A 237 -1.25 -2.37 -9.15
N VAL A 238 -1.97 -1.39 -8.59
CA VAL A 238 -3.43 -1.29 -8.75
C VAL A 238 -3.84 -0.16 -9.66
N VAL A 239 -3.25 1.04 -9.52
CA VAL A 239 -3.78 2.24 -10.17
C VAL A 239 -3.39 2.36 -11.64
N THR A 240 -4.25 3.04 -12.41
CA THR A 240 -4.01 3.40 -13.82
C THR A 240 -3.88 4.90 -14.00
N THR A 241 -4.28 5.67 -13.00
CA THR A 241 -4.25 7.14 -13.04
C THR A 241 -4.11 7.66 -11.62
N ILE A 242 -3.19 8.58 -11.41
CA ILE A 242 -3.02 9.30 -10.14
C ILE A 242 -3.79 10.63 -10.17
N LEU A 243 -4.55 10.88 -9.11
CA LEU A 243 -5.18 12.16 -8.80
C LEU A 243 -4.39 12.83 -7.68
N ASP A 244 -3.63 13.85 -8.02
CA ASP A 244 -2.76 14.57 -7.09
C ASP A 244 -3.46 15.80 -6.52
N VAL A 245 -3.73 15.81 -5.21
CA VAL A 245 -4.30 16.95 -4.49
C VAL A 245 -3.16 17.85 -4.03
N ASP A 246 -2.85 18.85 -4.85
CA ASP A 246 -1.76 19.81 -4.62
C ASP A 246 -2.10 21.17 -5.25
N TYR A 247 -1.43 22.24 -4.84
CA TYR A 247 -1.64 23.59 -5.37
C TYR A 247 -3.11 24.07 -5.29
N GLU A 248 -3.82 23.69 -4.22
CA GLU A 248 -5.26 24.00 -4.02
C GLU A 248 -6.14 23.48 -5.18
N THR A 249 -5.73 22.43 -5.88
CA THR A 249 -6.49 21.81 -6.96
C THR A 249 -6.23 20.31 -7.01
N VAL A 250 -6.86 19.60 -7.95
CA VAL A 250 -6.63 18.18 -8.20
C VAL A 250 -6.16 17.99 -9.63
N LEU A 251 -4.95 17.48 -9.79
CA LEU A 251 -4.33 17.23 -11.08
C LEU A 251 -4.34 15.73 -11.38
N SER A 252 -4.66 15.37 -12.63
CA SER A 252 -4.69 13.97 -13.08
C SER A 252 -3.41 13.64 -13.85
N TYR A 253 -2.76 12.55 -13.45
CA TYR A 253 -1.57 11.99 -14.10
C TYR A 253 -1.86 10.56 -14.54
N PRO A 254 -1.90 10.27 -15.85
CA PRO A 254 -2.05 8.90 -16.33
C PRO A 254 -0.79 8.10 -16.03
N GLY A 255 -0.95 6.83 -15.69
CA GLY A 255 0.11 5.91 -15.30
C GLY A 255 0.02 5.48 -13.83
N ASP A 256 1.02 4.72 -13.38
CA ASP A 256 1.17 4.27 -12.01
C ASP A 256 1.83 5.35 -11.12
N TYR A 257 2.11 5.00 -9.85
CA TYR A 257 2.70 5.93 -8.91
C TYR A 257 4.17 6.27 -9.26
N SER A 258 4.91 5.31 -9.79
CA SER A 258 6.30 5.53 -10.25
C SER A 258 6.35 6.49 -11.45
N ASP A 259 5.44 6.35 -12.41
CA ASP A 259 5.28 7.29 -13.53
C ASP A 259 4.93 8.71 -13.03
N PHE A 260 4.01 8.80 -12.07
CA PHE A 260 3.65 10.07 -11.42
C PHE A 260 4.85 10.75 -10.77
N LEU A 261 5.68 10.02 -10.01
CA LEU A 261 6.87 10.61 -9.37
C LEU A 261 7.82 11.22 -10.40
N GLN A 262 8.05 10.53 -11.53
CA GLN A 262 8.89 11.04 -12.61
C GLN A 262 8.29 12.32 -13.24
N ALA A 263 6.99 12.29 -13.55
CA ALA A 263 6.29 13.43 -14.12
C ALA A 263 6.31 14.64 -13.17
N LYS A 264 6.08 14.40 -11.87
CA LYS A 264 6.11 15.42 -10.82
C LYS A 264 7.51 16.03 -10.63
N ALA A 265 8.55 15.21 -10.67
CA ALA A 265 9.94 15.67 -10.59
C ALA A 265 10.29 16.58 -11.78
N ALA A 266 9.93 16.18 -13.00
CA ALA A 266 10.13 16.97 -14.21
C ALA A 266 9.35 18.30 -14.16
N GLU A 267 8.12 18.28 -13.65
CA GLU A 267 7.32 19.50 -13.48
C GLU A 267 7.93 20.44 -12.44
N ARG A 268 8.40 19.93 -11.29
CA ARG A 268 9.11 20.73 -10.27
C ARG A 268 10.35 21.38 -10.84
N GLU A 269 11.16 20.66 -11.60
CA GLU A 269 12.36 21.20 -12.24
C GLU A 269 12.00 22.30 -13.24
N ARG A 270 10.98 22.08 -14.07
CA ARG A 270 10.49 23.10 -15.01
C ARG A 270 10.02 24.36 -14.29
N ARG A 271 9.19 24.24 -13.24
CA ARG A 271 8.69 25.36 -12.44
C ARG A 271 9.83 26.10 -11.74
N SER A 272 10.80 25.37 -11.16
CA SER A 272 11.96 25.94 -10.52
C SER A 272 12.80 26.79 -11.50
N LYS A 273 13.03 26.29 -12.72
CA LYS A 273 13.70 27.03 -13.79
C LYS A 273 12.92 28.28 -14.20
N GLU A 274 11.60 28.18 -14.30
CA GLU A 274 10.73 29.31 -14.64
C GLU A 274 10.78 30.40 -13.56
N ILE A 275 10.66 30.01 -12.29
CA ILE A 275 10.79 30.94 -11.14
C ILE A 275 12.17 31.61 -11.14
N ALA A 276 13.25 30.84 -11.30
CA ALA A 276 14.61 31.37 -11.34
C ALA A 276 14.81 32.37 -12.51
N THR A 277 14.25 32.06 -13.68
CA THR A 277 14.28 32.94 -14.85
C THR A 277 13.55 34.25 -14.57
N ARG A 278 12.32 34.19 -14.03
CA ARG A 278 11.53 35.38 -13.68
C ARG A 278 12.20 36.22 -12.60
N GLN A 279 12.78 35.58 -11.57
CA GLN A 279 13.56 36.28 -10.54
C GLN A 279 14.79 36.97 -11.11
N SER A 280 15.51 36.32 -12.04
CA SER A 280 16.66 36.92 -12.73
C SER A 280 16.26 38.12 -13.57
N GLU A 281 15.12 38.06 -14.27
CA GLU A 281 14.57 39.17 -15.02
C GLU A 281 14.17 40.35 -14.12
N ILE A 282 13.52 40.07 -12.98
CA ILE A 282 13.17 41.08 -11.98
C ILE A 282 14.48 41.75 -11.46
N ALA A 283 15.46 40.94 -11.09
CA ALA A 283 16.77 41.47 -10.61
C ALA A 283 17.50 42.32 -11.66
N HIS A 284 17.40 41.89 -12.95
CA HIS A 284 17.97 42.70 -14.05
C HIS A 284 17.25 44.05 -14.20
N HIS A 285 15.92 44.06 -14.14
CA HIS A 285 15.15 45.29 -14.20
C HIS A 285 15.39 46.18 -12.97
N GLN A 286 15.53 45.57 -11.79
CA GLN A 286 15.85 46.29 -10.55
C GLN A 286 17.23 47.03 -10.63
N LYS A 287 18.27 46.32 -11.10
CA LYS A 287 19.60 46.94 -11.33
C LYS A 287 19.51 48.12 -12.28
N PHE A 288 18.67 48.07 -13.30
CA PHE A 288 18.48 49.19 -14.20
C PHE A 288 17.77 50.37 -13.49
N VAL A 289 16.71 50.10 -12.71
CA VAL A 289 16.00 51.14 -11.95
C VAL A 289 16.95 51.81 -10.97
N ASP A 290 17.75 51.08 -10.20
CA ASP A 290 18.70 51.58 -9.22
C ASP A 290 19.77 52.48 -9.88
N ARG A 291 20.26 52.07 -11.07
CA ARG A 291 21.28 52.82 -11.82
C ARG A 291 20.81 54.15 -12.42
N PHE A 292 19.51 54.22 -12.79
CA PHE A 292 18.96 55.36 -13.54
C PHE A 292 17.89 56.13 -12.81
N ARG A 293 17.51 55.78 -11.57
CA ARG A 293 16.50 56.47 -10.75
C ARG A 293 16.79 57.94 -10.53
N ALA A 294 18.06 58.31 -10.42
CA ALA A 294 18.50 59.70 -10.17
C ALA A 294 18.64 60.57 -11.44
N LYS A 295 18.52 60.00 -12.67
CA LYS A 295 18.71 60.76 -13.91
C LYS A 295 17.38 61.20 -14.49
N ALA A 296 17.10 62.50 -14.48
CA ALA A 296 15.82 63.08 -14.96
C ALA A 296 15.43 62.66 -16.39
N SER A 297 16.43 62.55 -17.32
CA SER A 297 16.20 62.14 -18.70
C SER A 297 15.72 60.69 -18.87
N LYS A 298 15.91 59.82 -17.86
CA LYS A 298 15.53 58.41 -17.88
C LYS A 298 14.44 58.05 -16.84
N ALA A 299 13.93 59.04 -16.11
CA ALA A 299 12.93 58.83 -15.06
C ALA A 299 11.65 58.11 -15.58
N ARG A 300 11.15 58.46 -16.77
CA ARG A 300 9.99 57.82 -17.39
C ARG A 300 10.24 56.33 -17.73
N GLN A 301 11.46 55.99 -18.20
CA GLN A 301 11.85 54.63 -18.50
C GLN A 301 12.04 53.79 -17.21
N ALA A 302 12.61 54.39 -16.16
CA ALA A 302 12.73 53.75 -14.84
C ALA A 302 11.34 53.44 -14.25
N GLN A 303 10.41 54.40 -14.32
CA GLN A 303 9.06 54.23 -13.81
C GLN A 303 8.25 53.18 -14.57
N SER A 304 8.43 53.05 -15.90
CA SER A 304 7.85 51.98 -16.70
C SER A 304 8.39 50.60 -16.27
N ARG A 305 9.69 50.49 -15.97
CA ARG A 305 10.28 49.24 -15.50
C ARG A 305 9.89 48.88 -14.06
N VAL A 306 9.65 49.84 -13.18
CA VAL A 306 9.08 49.59 -11.85
C VAL A 306 7.71 48.92 -12.00
N ARG A 307 6.81 49.44 -12.84
CA ARG A 307 5.51 48.81 -13.10
C ARG A 307 5.62 47.38 -13.70
N MET A 308 6.67 47.15 -14.53
CA MET A 308 6.93 45.81 -15.04
C MET A 308 7.41 44.87 -13.94
N ILE A 309 8.23 45.34 -13.00
CA ILE A 309 8.69 44.57 -11.84
C ILE A 309 7.50 44.23 -10.96
N GLU A 310 6.65 45.20 -10.62
CA GLU A 310 5.44 45.02 -9.82
C GLU A 310 4.53 43.95 -10.45
N LYS A 311 4.22 44.10 -11.76
CA LYS A 311 3.39 43.14 -12.47
C LYS A 311 4.02 41.72 -12.51
N LYS A 312 5.35 41.60 -12.67
CA LYS A 312 6.05 40.31 -12.64
C LYS A 312 6.11 39.72 -11.23
N ALA A 313 6.27 40.57 -10.20
CA ALA A 313 6.24 40.15 -8.80
C ALA A 313 4.83 39.62 -8.41
N GLU A 314 3.75 40.36 -8.77
CA GLU A 314 2.39 39.88 -8.60
C GLU A 314 2.16 38.56 -9.30
N SER A 315 2.68 38.35 -10.52
CA SER A 315 2.54 37.10 -11.25
C SER A 315 3.32 35.94 -10.62
N LEU A 316 4.37 36.22 -9.82
CA LEU A 316 5.11 35.22 -9.03
C LEU A 316 4.37 34.90 -7.73
N GLU A 317 3.79 35.90 -7.05
CA GLU A 317 2.98 35.69 -5.84
C GLU A 317 1.68 34.94 -6.12
N GLN A 318 1.12 35.08 -7.33
CA GLN A 318 -0.08 34.35 -7.78
C GLN A 318 0.19 32.90 -8.20
N LEU A 319 1.47 32.44 -8.26
CA LEU A 319 1.75 31.04 -8.49
C LEU A 319 1.35 30.23 -7.25
N PRO A 320 0.42 29.26 -7.38
CA PRO A 320 0.01 28.43 -6.26
C PRO A 320 1.24 27.80 -5.61
N GLN A 321 1.35 27.94 -4.29
CA GLN A 321 2.41 27.27 -3.54
C GLN A 321 2.02 25.82 -3.34
N THR A 322 2.99 24.91 -3.45
CA THR A 322 2.76 23.51 -3.13
C THR A 322 2.30 23.37 -1.69
N SER A 323 1.24 22.61 -1.45
CA SER A 323 0.79 22.23 -0.11
C SER A 323 1.73 21.20 0.53
N ARG A 324 2.63 20.62 -0.26
CA ARG A 324 3.53 19.55 0.17
C ARG A 324 4.69 20.12 0.98
N ARG A 325 4.56 19.98 2.29
CA ARG A 325 5.65 20.17 3.26
C ARG A 325 5.93 18.81 3.85
N TYR A 326 7.18 18.34 3.83
CA TYR A 326 7.58 17.08 4.42
C TYR A 326 8.57 17.29 5.55
N PRO A 327 8.51 16.44 6.60
CA PRO A 327 9.40 16.53 7.73
C PRO A 327 10.83 16.22 7.29
N LYS A 328 11.80 16.74 8.03
CA LYS A 328 13.21 16.42 7.84
C LYS A 328 13.67 15.57 9.00
N PHE A 329 13.63 14.25 8.82
CA PHE A 329 14.12 13.33 9.81
C PHE A 329 15.64 13.36 9.85
N ARG A 330 16.20 13.66 11.03
CA ARG A 330 17.62 13.71 11.24
C ARG A 330 17.94 12.92 12.50
N PHE A 331 18.52 11.73 12.30
CA PHE A 331 18.92 10.88 13.40
C PHE A 331 20.44 10.91 13.56
N GLU A 332 20.87 11.21 14.75
CA GLU A 332 22.27 11.21 15.15
C GLU A 332 22.45 10.22 16.30
N GLN A 333 23.67 9.80 16.59
CA GLN A 333 23.97 8.98 17.75
C GLN A 333 24.98 9.69 18.65
N ARG A 334 24.80 9.64 19.97
CA ARG A 334 25.74 10.25 20.92
C ARG A 334 27.10 9.58 20.90
N ARG A 335 27.12 8.25 20.78
CA ARG A 335 28.32 7.40 20.70
C ARG A 335 28.04 6.11 19.96
N ASN A 336 29.09 5.46 19.50
CA ASN A 336 28.95 4.15 18.86
C ASN A 336 28.68 3.07 19.92
N SER A 337 27.82 2.10 19.60
CA SER A 337 27.62 0.87 20.37
C SER A 337 28.82 -0.08 20.27
N GLY A 338 28.88 -1.12 21.11
CA GLY A 338 29.76 -2.26 20.93
C GLY A 338 29.58 -2.95 19.56
N ARG A 339 30.42 -3.96 19.28
CA ARG A 339 30.32 -4.72 18.02
C ARG A 339 29.05 -5.56 17.96
N GLU A 340 28.73 -6.23 19.06
CA GLU A 340 27.50 -6.95 19.30
C GLU A 340 26.52 -6.00 20.00
N VAL A 341 25.33 -5.80 19.41
CA VAL A 341 24.34 -4.81 19.86
C VAL A 341 23.25 -5.50 20.66
N LEU A 342 22.80 -6.66 20.22
CA LEU A 342 21.70 -7.40 20.82
C LEU A 342 21.95 -8.90 20.64
N ALA A 343 21.79 -9.68 21.72
CA ALA A 343 21.77 -11.13 21.68
C ALA A 343 20.44 -11.63 22.27
N ILE A 344 19.74 -12.45 21.51
CA ILE A 344 18.51 -13.15 21.90
C ILE A 344 18.79 -14.64 21.85
N LYS A 345 18.50 -15.37 22.93
CA LYS A 345 18.78 -16.80 23.05
C LYS A 345 17.53 -17.54 23.51
N GLY A 346 16.96 -18.34 22.62
CA GLY A 346 15.86 -19.25 22.89
C GLY A 346 14.58 -18.59 23.44
N VAL A 347 14.28 -17.34 23.06
CA VAL A 347 13.16 -16.59 23.62
C VAL A 347 11.84 -17.22 23.23
N LYS A 348 11.01 -17.54 24.25
CA LYS A 348 9.66 -18.09 24.12
C LYS A 348 8.65 -17.20 24.83
N LYS A 349 7.45 -17.13 24.26
CA LYS A 349 6.31 -16.41 24.87
C LYS A 349 4.98 -17.04 24.49
N ALA A 350 4.14 -17.23 25.51
CA ALA A 350 2.76 -17.69 25.35
C ALA A 350 1.79 -16.73 26.04
N PHE A 351 0.57 -16.66 25.55
CA PHE A 351 -0.56 -15.96 26.17
C PHE A 351 -1.68 -16.98 26.37
N GLY A 352 -1.87 -17.42 27.60
CA GLY A 352 -2.74 -18.56 27.91
C GLY A 352 -2.24 -19.81 27.20
N ASP A 353 -3.10 -20.48 26.46
CA ASP A 353 -2.75 -21.69 25.69
C ASP A 353 -2.13 -21.41 24.32
N ASN A 354 -2.07 -20.14 23.91
CA ASN A 354 -1.53 -19.74 22.59
C ASN A 354 -0.04 -19.39 22.71
N GLN A 355 0.82 -20.26 22.18
CA GLN A 355 2.25 -19.99 22.10
C GLN A 355 2.55 -19.13 20.87
N VAL A 356 3.07 -17.92 21.11
CA VAL A 356 3.33 -16.90 20.08
C VAL A 356 4.79 -16.95 19.62
N LEU A 357 5.76 -17.13 20.53
CA LEU A 357 7.17 -17.28 20.19
C LEU A 357 7.66 -18.66 20.60
N HIS A 358 8.24 -19.42 19.67
CA HIS A 358 8.61 -20.83 19.84
C HIS A 358 10.10 -21.07 20.18
N GLY A 359 10.88 -20.01 20.38
CA GLY A 359 12.31 -20.05 20.62
C GLY A 359 13.03 -19.27 19.52
N VAL A 360 13.26 -17.98 19.78
CA VAL A 360 13.95 -17.09 18.86
C VAL A 360 15.40 -16.97 19.26
N ASP A 361 16.31 -17.27 18.32
CA ASP A 361 17.74 -17.05 18.45
C ASP A 361 18.16 -15.99 17.43
N LEU A 362 18.79 -14.90 17.90
CA LEU A 362 19.21 -13.80 17.04
C LEU A 362 20.38 -13.05 17.66
N THR A 363 21.39 -12.73 16.87
CA THR A 363 22.45 -11.80 17.25
C THR A 363 22.49 -10.64 16.25
N VAL A 364 22.39 -9.39 16.73
CA VAL A 364 22.44 -8.18 15.93
C VAL A 364 23.78 -7.50 16.10
N ALA A 365 24.44 -7.20 15.00
CA ALA A 365 25.71 -6.48 14.99
C ALA A 365 25.52 -4.96 14.80
N ARG A 366 26.53 -4.18 15.17
CA ARG A 366 26.52 -2.74 14.93
C ARG A 366 26.42 -2.42 13.43
N GLY A 367 25.50 -1.56 13.08
CA GLY A 367 25.24 -1.12 11.71
C GLY A 367 24.29 -2.02 10.93
N ASP A 368 23.82 -3.14 11.54
CA ASP A 368 22.79 -3.97 10.91
C ASP A 368 21.51 -3.16 10.69
N ARG A 369 20.85 -3.43 9.57
CA ARG A 369 19.50 -2.95 9.25
C ARG A 369 18.60 -4.16 9.11
N LEU A 370 18.08 -4.59 10.27
CA LEU A 370 17.29 -5.81 10.41
C LEU A 370 15.82 -5.53 10.25
N ALA A 371 15.16 -6.15 9.28
CA ALA A 371 13.70 -6.18 9.18
C ALA A 371 13.15 -7.48 9.77
N VAL A 372 12.20 -7.38 10.67
CA VAL A 372 11.46 -8.52 11.24
C VAL A 372 10.14 -8.66 10.51
N MET A 373 9.95 -9.78 9.84
CA MET A 373 8.81 -10.06 8.96
C MET A 373 8.03 -11.29 9.40
N GLY A 374 6.79 -11.41 8.94
CA GLY A 374 5.89 -12.54 9.21
C GLY A 374 4.43 -12.11 9.24
N PRO A 375 3.49 -13.06 9.26
CA PRO A 375 2.04 -12.80 9.33
C PRO A 375 1.64 -11.98 10.55
N ASN A 376 0.43 -11.39 10.51
CA ASN A 376 -0.11 -10.71 11.70
C ASN A 376 -0.41 -11.73 12.80
N GLY A 377 -0.19 -11.31 14.04
CA GLY A 377 -0.39 -12.17 15.22
C GLY A 377 0.73 -13.18 15.50
N ILE A 378 1.78 -13.27 14.65
CA ILE A 378 2.89 -14.23 14.83
C ILE A 378 3.86 -13.84 15.95
N GLY A 379 3.74 -12.63 16.52
CA GLY A 379 4.57 -12.20 17.64
C GLY A 379 5.68 -11.19 17.32
N LYS A 380 5.65 -10.52 16.17
CA LYS A 380 6.66 -9.49 15.80
C LYS A 380 6.76 -8.38 16.86
N SER A 381 5.67 -7.68 17.14
CA SER A 381 5.62 -6.63 18.20
C SER A 381 5.87 -7.19 19.59
N THR A 382 5.44 -8.43 19.86
CA THR A 382 5.74 -9.14 21.11
C THR A 382 7.24 -9.31 21.30
N LEU A 383 7.97 -9.71 20.25
CA LEU A 383 9.43 -9.82 20.28
C LEU A 383 10.08 -8.45 20.57
N LEU A 384 9.65 -7.38 19.88
CA LEU A 384 10.18 -6.04 20.14
C LEU A 384 9.87 -5.55 21.56
N LYS A 385 8.68 -5.79 22.09
CA LYS A 385 8.32 -5.44 23.49
C LYS A 385 9.16 -6.22 24.51
N ILE A 386 9.50 -7.48 24.23
CA ILE A 386 10.42 -8.28 25.08
C ILE A 386 11.84 -7.71 25.00
N VAL A 387 12.34 -7.40 23.81
CA VAL A 387 13.66 -6.79 23.59
C VAL A 387 13.79 -5.46 24.33
N MET A 388 12.72 -4.66 24.35
CA MET A 388 12.67 -3.38 25.06
C MET A 388 12.39 -3.50 26.55
N GLY A 389 12.24 -4.72 27.08
CA GLY A 389 11.97 -4.96 28.50
C GLY A 389 10.56 -4.54 28.96
N GLN A 390 9.64 -4.25 28.05
CA GLN A 390 8.25 -3.93 28.35
C GLN A 390 7.41 -5.19 28.62
N LEU A 391 7.87 -6.34 28.16
CA LEU A 391 7.24 -7.63 28.36
C LEU A 391 8.31 -8.65 28.75
N THR A 392 8.00 -9.51 29.75
CA THR A 392 8.89 -10.60 30.15
C THR A 392 8.72 -11.83 29.26
N ALA A 393 9.82 -12.43 28.83
CA ALA A 393 9.81 -13.74 28.18
C ALA A 393 9.44 -14.84 29.19
N ASP A 394 8.83 -15.92 28.73
CA ASP A 394 8.54 -17.10 29.57
C ASP A 394 9.74 -18.02 29.65
N ALA A 395 10.62 -18.01 28.65
CA ALA A 395 11.92 -18.70 28.63
C ALA A 395 12.86 -17.97 27.67
N GLY A 396 14.16 -18.20 27.87
CA GLY A 396 15.23 -17.58 27.09
C GLY A 396 15.67 -16.25 27.64
N ASP A 397 16.76 -15.71 27.09
CA ASP A 397 17.43 -14.51 27.56
C ASP A 397 17.55 -13.46 26.46
N VAL A 398 17.50 -12.18 26.84
CA VAL A 398 17.74 -11.02 25.97
C VAL A 398 18.82 -10.15 26.61
N GLU A 399 19.93 -9.95 25.92
CA GLU A 399 21.06 -9.17 26.41
C GLU A 399 21.40 -8.03 25.42
N TRP A 400 21.40 -6.79 25.91
CA TRP A 400 21.94 -5.65 25.16
C TRP A 400 23.45 -5.60 25.29
N GLY A 401 24.13 -5.33 24.18
CA GLY A 401 25.59 -5.22 24.15
C GLY A 401 26.13 -4.00 24.90
N TYR A 402 27.44 -3.92 24.99
CA TYR A 402 28.15 -2.83 25.69
C TYR A 402 27.84 -1.45 25.04
N GLU A 403 27.55 -0.44 25.88
CA GLU A 403 27.24 0.94 25.47
C GLU A 403 26.08 1.03 24.47
N THR A 404 25.10 0.13 24.54
CA THR A 404 23.93 0.15 23.69
C THR A 404 22.82 0.98 24.33
N HIS A 405 22.33 1.98 23.59
CA HIS A 405 21.25 2.89 23.98
C HIS A 405 20.12 2.82 22.95
N PRO A 406 19.12 1.93 23.16
CA PRO A 406 18.02 1.77 22.20
C PRO A 406 17.00 2.91 22.34
N GLY A 407 16.55 3.43 21.21
CA GLY A 407 15.37 4.28 21.09
C GLY A 407 14.23 3.48 20.48
N TYR A 408 13.05 3.54 21.08
CA TYR A 408 11.90 2.76 20.69
C TYR A 408 10.77 3.60 20.12
N PHE A 409 10.30 3.22 18.95
CA PHE A 409 9.07 3.69 18.33
C PHE A 409 8.03 2.57 18.44
N ALA A 410 7.08 2.71 19.35
CA ALA A 410 6.03 1.72 19.59
C ALA A 410 4.86 1.89 18.61
N GLN A 411 4.20 0.80 18.27
CA GLN A 411 3.01 0.80 17.43
C GLN A 411 1.86 1.61 18.09
N ASP A 412 1.66 1.47 19.40
CA ASP A 412 0.53 2.02 20.16
C ASP A 412 0.86 3.37 20.85
N HIS A 413 1.72 4.19 20.22
CA HIS A 413 2.16 5.46 20.81
C HIS A 413 1.03 6.50 20.99
N GLN A 414 -0.08 6.39 20.26
CA GLN A 414 -1.26 7.26 20.43
C GLN A 414 -1.92 7.07 21.78
N GLU A 415 -2.07 5.82 22.26
CA GLU A 415 -2.65 5.53 23.57
C GLU A 415 -1.86 6.18 24.71
N GLU A 416 -0.53 6.32 24.55
CA GLU A 416 0.32 7.03 25.50
C GLU A 416 -0.05 8.52 25.59
N PHE A 417 -0.46 9.15 24.49
CA PHE A 417 -0.84 10.57 24.45
C PHE A 417 -2.26 10.83 24.92
N GLU A 418 -3.20 9.90 24.72
CA GLU A 418 -4.58 10.03 25.19
C GLU A 418 -4.67 10.11 26.74
N THR A 419 -3.75 9.45 27.43
CA THR A 419 -3.71 9.38 28.88
C THR A 419 -2.86 10.46 29.55
N ARG A 420 -2.13 11.27 28.76
CA ARG A 420 -1.22 12.31 29.26
C ARG A 420 -1.80 13.71 29.11
N ASP A 421 -1.70 14.49 30.18
CA ASP A 421 -1.95 15.93 30.14
C ASP A 421 -0.69 16.69 29.70
N GLY A 422 -0.88 17.86 29.11
CA GLY A 422 0.19 18.74 28.66
C GLY A 422 0.15 19.03 27.17
N THR A 423 1.06 19.88 26.72
CA THR A 423 1.22 20.28 25.32
C THR A 423 2.32 19.49 24.63
N ALA A 424 2.30 19.48 23.30
CA ALA A 424 3.34 18.82 22.49
C ALA A 424 4.74 19.40 22.80
N GLU A 425 4.86 20.72 22.98
CA GLU A 425 6.12 21.40 23.28
C GLU A 425 6.65 21.02 24.68
N GLU A 426 5.78 21.00 25.71
CA GLU A 426 6.14 20.59 27.06
C GLU A 426 6.60 19.12 27.10
N TRP A 427 5.94 18.25 26.37
CA TRP A 427 6.32 16.85 26.31
C TRP A 427 7.70 16.65 25.69
N VAL A 428 8.00 17.32 24.58
CA VAL A 428 9.31 17.28 23.92
C VAL A 428 10.39 17.88 24.82
N TRP A 429 10.09 18.99 25.51
CA TRP A 429 11.04 19.63 26.41
C TRP A 429 11.43 18.74 27.59
N GLY A 430 10.52 17.87 28.06
CA GLY A 430 10.83 16.89 29.10
C GLY A 430 12.02 15.97 28.81
N PHE A 431 12.39 15.77 27.52
CA PHE A 431 13.54 14.97 27.09
C PHE A 431 14.83 15.79 26.93
N CYS A 432 14.76 17.11 27.00
CA CYS A 432 15.91 18.00 26.89
C CYS A 432 15.79 19.23 27.81
N PRO A 433 15.65 19.04 29.14
CA PRO A 433 15.40 20.14 30.09
C PRO A 433 16.54 21.17 30.14
N ASP A 434 17.76 20.75 29.75
CA ASP A 434 18.94 21.63 29.72
C ASP A 434 19.01 22.52 28.48
N ARG A 435 18.06 22.39 27.54
CA ARG A 435 18.00 23.18 26.31
C ARG A 435 16.97 24.29 26.41
N ASP A 436 17.16 25.34 25.63
CA ASP A 436 16.21 26.45 25.54
C ASP A 436 14.99 26.10 24.66
N PHE A 437 13.91 26.85 24.80
CA PHE A 437 12.71 26.69 23.97
C PHE A 437 12.98 26.90 22.48
N GLY A 438 13.97 27.70 22.12
CA GLY A 438 14.35 27.92 20.73
C GLY A 438 14.87 26.65 20.06
N TYR A 439 15.64 25.85 20.80
CA TYR A 439 16.10 24.54 20.33
C TYR A 439 14.92 23.57 20.12
N VAL A 440 14.01 23.46 21.11
CA VAL A 440 12.84 22.57 21.03
C VAL A 440 11.98 22.94 19.82
N ARG A 441 11.63 24.21 19.68
CA ARG A 441 10.86 24.71 18.51
C ARG A 441 11.58 24.50 17.19
N GLY A 442 12.90 24.62 17.17
CA GLY A 442 13.72 24.34 15.98
C GLY A 442 13.61 22.88 15.55
N VAL A 443 13.74 21.92 16.48
CA VAL A 443 13.61 20.50 16.18
C VAL A 443 12.17 20.14 15.78
N MET A 444 11.19 20.66 16.51
CA MET A 444 9.76 20.47 16.19
C MET A 444 9.41 21.06 14.82
N GLY A 445 10.00 22.21 14.46
CA GLY A 445 9.84 22.83 13.15
C GLY A 445 10.35 21.98 11.98
N LEU A 446 11.42 21.19 12.19
CA LEU A 446 11.88 20.19 11.21
C LEU A 446 10.84 19.10 10.98
N MET A 447 10.02 18.80 11.99
CA MET A 447 8.93 17.83 11.96
C MET A 447 7.57 18.47 11.64
N LEU A 448 7.58 19.67 11.05
CA LEU A 448 6.40 20.43 10.62
C LEU A 448 5.46 20.91 11.73
N PHE A 449 5.92 20.99 12.97
CA PHE A 449 5.20 21.72 14.01
C PHE A 449 5.56 23.20 13.89
N SER A 450 4.60 24.04 13.51
CA SER A 450 4.82 25.47 13.28
C SER A 450 3.77 26.34 13.99
N GLY A 451 4.13 27.55 14.35
CA GLY A 451 3.22 28.50 15.01
C GLY A 451 2.67 27.93 16.32
N ASP A 452 1.34 27.80 16.42
CA ASP A 452 0.65 27.33 17.60
C ASP A 452 0.54 25.80 17.73
N ASP A 453 1.08 25.03 16.75
CA ASP A 453 1.01 23.57 16.80
C ASP A 453 1.71 22.97 18.03
N GLY A 454 2.78 23.62 18.50
CA GLY A 454 3.46 23.21 19.73
C GLY A 454 2.59 23.31 21.00
N ASN A 455 1.60 24.19 20.99
CA ASN A 455 0.66 24.41 22.11
C ASN A 455 -0.53 23.45 22.07
N LYS A 456 -0.66 22.60 21.05
CA LYS A 456 -1.74 21.60 20.98
C LYS A 456 -1.64 20.63 22.16
N PRO A 457 -2.77 20.34 22.86
CA PRO A 457 -2.82 19.27 23.84
C PRO A 457 -2.46 17.93 23.20
N LEU A 458 -1.71 17.07 23.89
CA LEU A 458 -1.28 15.76 23.39
C LEU A 458 -2.45 14.92 22.85
N ARG A 459 -3.57 14.92 23.57
CA ARG A 459 -4.81 14.21 23.20
C ARG A 459 -5.51 14.74 21.95
N ALA A 460 -5.15 15.93 21.48
CA ALA A 460 -5.73 16.55 20.28
C ALA A 460 -4.86 16.38 19.04
N LEU A 461 -3.73 15.67 19.14
CA LEU A 461 -2.84 15.38 18.02
C LEU A 461 -3.49 14.37 17.07
N SER A 462 -3.39 14.64 15.77
CA SER A 462 -3.69 13.62 14.76
C SER A 462 -2.65 12.50 14.80
N GLY A 463 -2.98 11.32 14.24
CA GLY A 463 -2.05 10.19 14.19
C GLY A 463 -0.70 10.54 13.57
N GLY A 464 -0.71 11.28 12.46
CA GLY A 464 0.53 11.72 11.82
C GLY A 464 1.31 12.76 12.65
N GLU A 465 0.64 13.64 13.40
CA GLU A 465 1.31 14.57 14.33
C GLU A 465 1.94 13.81 15.51
N ALA A 466 1.20 12.85 16.10
CA ALA A 466 1.70 12.00 17.16
C ALA A 466 2.95 11.21 16.73
N THR A 467 2.90 10.59 15.54
CA THR A 467 4.06 9.90 14.92
C THR A 467 5.27 10.83 14.78
N ARG A 468 5.09 12.03 14.21
CA ARG A 468 6.18 13.01 14.07
C ARG A 468 6.72 13.50 15.41
N LEU A 469 5.87 13.60 16.43
CA LEU A 469 6.29 13.99 17.77
C LEU A 469 7.19 12.94 18.43
N VAL A 470 6.87 11.65 18.28
CA VAL A 470 7.73 10.55 18.74
C VAL A 470 9.08 10.55 18.03
N PHE A 471 9.11 10.79 16.71
CA PHE A 471 10.38 10.93 15.97
C PHE A 471 11.17 12.17 16.43
N THR A 472 10.50 13.26 16.83
CA THR A 472 11.16 14.42 17.44
C THR A 472 11.93 14.02 18.70
N ARG A 473 11.29 13.23 19.59
CA ARG A 473 11.93 12.66 20.79
C ARG A 473 13.16 11.85 20.42
N LEU A 474 13.03 10.88 19.49
CA LEU A 474 14.14 10.02 19.07
C LEU A 474 15.32 10.82 18.50
N SER A 475 15.03 11.92 17.76
CA SER A 475 16.07 12.81 17.26
C SER A 475 16.82 13.56 18.37
N ILE A 476 16.14 13.88 19.50
CA ILE A 476 16.72 14.55 20.67
C ILE A 476 17.52 13.56 21.53
N GLU A 477 16.97 12.37 21.78
CA GLU A 477 17.60 11.32 22.60
C GLU A 477 18.90 10.79 21.99
N GLN A 478 19.04 10.85 20.66
CA GLN A 478 20.20 10.42 19.90
C GLN A 478 20.65 8.99 20.24
N PRO A 479 19.75 8.00 20.17
CA PRO A 479 20.07 6.59 20.42
C PRO A 479 21.11 6.08 19.41
N ASN A 480 21.81 4.99 19.73
CA ASN A 480 22.68 4.29 18.77
C ASN A 480 22.05 3.02 18.19
N VAL A 481 20.85 2.68 18.65
CA VAL A 481 19.98 1.65 18.08
C VAL A 481 18.58 2.20 17.98
N LEU A 482 17.96 2.14 16.80
CA LEU A 482 16.56 2.44 16.58
C LEU A 482 15.77 1.15 16.46
N VAL A 483 14.76 0.98 17.30
CA VAL A 483 13.80 -0.13 17.26
C VAL A 483 12.45 0.47 16.84
N LEU A 484 11.98 0.12 15.65
CA LEU A 484 10.82 0.75 15.01
C LEU A 484 9.72 -0.31 14.77
N ASP A 485 8.55 -0.13 15.38
CA ASP A 485 7.39 -1.00 15.20
C ASP A 485 6.31 -0.27 14.38
N GLU A 486 6.16 -0.68 13.10
CA GLU A 486 5.25 -0.09 12.11
C GLU A 486 5.38 1.45 11.98
N PRO A 487 6.59 1.98 11.71
CA PRO A 487 6.85 3.42 11.73
C PRO A 487 6.21 4.19 10.57
N THR A 488 5.72 3.51 9.55
CA THR A 488 5.09 4.10 8.36
C THR A 488 3.60 4.38 8.55
N ASN A 489 2.97 3.78 9.57
CA ASN A 489 1.57 4.01 9.85
C ASN A 489 1.29 5.49 10.14
N HIS A 490 0.22 6.02 9.55
CA HIS A 490 -0.21 7.43 9.67
C HIS A 490 0.72 8.48 9.05
N LEU A 491 1.81 8.08 8.36
CA LEU A 491 2.65 8.97 7.56
C LEU A 491 2.14 9.01 6.12
N ASP A 492 2.19 10.20 5.50
CA ASP A 492 1.97 10.32 4.07
C ASP A 492 3.22 9.86 3.27
N LEU A 493 3.03 9.62 1.98
CA LEU A 493 4.07 9.07 1.11
C LEU A 493 5.36 9.90 1.16
N GLU A 494 5.25 11.23 1.15
CA GLU A 494 6.40 12.12 1.23
C GLU A 494 7.12 12.05 2.59
N SER A 495 6.38 11.87 3.68
CA SER A 495 6.96 11.67 5.01
C SER A 495 7.66 10.31 5.12
N ILE A 496 7.13 9.27 4.48
CA ILE A 496 7.76 7.94 4.40
C ILE A 496 9.08 8.05 3.62
N GLU A 497 9.09 8.71 2.46
CA GLU A 497 10.30 8.96 1.68
C GLU A 497 11.36 9.72 2.49
N ALA A 498 10.95 10.79 3.18
CA ALA A 498 11.85 11.57 4.04
C ALA A 498 12.38 10.74 5.23
N LEU A 499 11.56 9.84 5.80
CA LEU A 499 11.98 8.92 6.85
C LEU A 499 13.04 7.93 6.34
N VAL A 500 12.83 7.38 5.14
CA VAL A 500 13.82 6.51 4.48
C VAL A 500 15.16 7.23 4.29
N GLU A 501 15.13 8.47 3.80
CA GLU A 501 16.36 9.27 3.64
C GLU A 501 17.07 9.50 4.99
N GLY A 502 16.31 9.86 6.03
CA GLY A 502 16.84 10.05 7.38
C GLY A 502 17.45 8.79 7.97
N LEU A 503 16.78 7.62 7.78
CA LEU A 503 17.27 6.33 8.25
C LEU A 503 18.46 5.81 7.43
N LYS A 504 18.51 6.06 6.12
CA LYS A 504 19.70 5.76 5.29
C LYS A 504 20.95 6.52 5.77
N ALA A 505 20.76 7.78 6.14
CA ALA A 505 21.84 8.64 6.65
C ALA A 505 22.26 8.30 8.10
N TYR A 506 21.42 7.60 8.86
CA TYR A 506 21.67 7.25 10.25
C TYR A 506 22.81 6.21 10.37
N PRO A 507 23.88 6.50 11.16
CA PRO A 507 25.05 5.63 11.24
C PRO A 507 24.89 4.46 12.23
N GLY A 508 23.81 4.44 13.03
CA GLY A 508 23.54 3.42 14.05
C GLY A 508 22.88 2.16 13.47
N THR A 509 22.47 1.26 14.37
CA THR A 509 21.77 0.02 14.07
C THR A 509 20.27 0.27 13.99
N VAL A 510 19.58 -0.36 13.05
CA VAL A 510 18.11 -0.25 12.90
C VAL A 510 17.51 -1.65 12.96
N ILE A 511 16.52 -1.83 13.85
CA ILE A 511 15.67 -3.02 13.92
C ILE A 511 14.25 -2.53 13.63
N LEU A 512 13.60 -3.04 12.60
CA LEU A 512 12.30 -2.57 12.17
C LEU A 512 11.30 -3.70 11.92
N VAL A 513 10.05 -3.46 12.26
CA VAL A 513 8.89 -4.22 11.81
C VAL A 513 8.10 -3.31 10.88
N SER A 514 7.81 -3.74 9.66
CA SER A 514 6.92 -3.01 8.78
C SER A 514 6.25 -3.94 7.77
N HIS A 515 5.02 -3.61 7.41
CA HIS A 515 4.27 -4.22 6.32
C HIS A 515 4.46 -3.48 5.00
N ASP A 516 5.07 -2.30 5.03
CA ASP A 516 5.43 -1.54 3.83
C ASP A 516 6.65 -2.16 3.14
N ARG A 517 6.39 -2.88 2.06
CA ARG A 517 7.41 -3.59 1.25
C ARG A 517 8.42 -2.64 0.64
N TRP A 518 7.99 -1.44 0.22
CA TRP A 518 8.88 -0.43 -0.34
C TRP A 518 9.82 0.09 0.74
N PHE A 519 9.30 0.45 1.91
CA PHE A 519 10.09 0.91 3.05
C PHE A 519 11.15 -0.12 3.46
N VAL A 520 10.76 -1.40 3.59
CA VAL A 520 11.69 -2.50 3.91
C VAL A 520 12.74 -2.66 2.82
N SER A 521 12.37 -2.64 1.54
CA SER A 521 13.30 -2.81 0.42
C SER A 521 14.35 -1.69 0.33
N GLN A 522 14.00 -0.49 0.80
CA GLN A 522 14.93 0.66 0.80
C GLN A 522 15.95 0.62 1.93
N LEU A 523 15.69 -0.09 3.02
CA LEU A 523 16.45 -0.03 4.25
C LEU A 523 17.10 -1.34 4.66
N ALA A 524 16.39 -2.47 4.54
CA ALA A 524 16.83 -3.74 5.11
C ALA A 524 18.04 -4.33 4.36
N THR A 525 19.05 -4.70 5.13
CA THR A 525 20.21 -5.49 4.66
C THR A 525 20.20 -6.90 5.23
N ARG A 526 19.25 -7.19 6.13
CA ARG A 526 19.07 -8.48 6.79
C ARG A 526 17.62 -8.67 7.18
N ILE A 527 17.08 -9.86 7.01
CA ILE A 527 15.67 -10.18 7.24
C ILE A 527 15.57 -11.32 8.24
N LEU A 528 14.79 -11.11 9.31
CA LEU A 528 14.35 -12.14 10.23
C LEU A 528 12.89 -12.48 9.92
N GLU A 529 12.66 -13.64 9.33
CA GLU A 529 11.31 -14.13 9.09
C GLU A 529 10.86 -15.01 10.24
N ILE A 530 9.74 -14.63 10.88
CA ILE A 530 9.08 -15.41 11.93
C ILE A 530 7.89 -16.14 11.30
N ARG A 531 7.91 -17.49 11.41
CA ARG A 531 6.82 -18.39 11.01
C ARG A 531 6.33 -19.18 12.23
N ALA A 532 5.18 -19.82 12.11
CA ALA A 532 4.62 -20.62 13.19
C ALA A 532 5.55 -21.75 13.69
N ASP A 533 6.33 -22.34 12.79
CA ASP A 533 7.16 -23.51 13.08
C ASP A 533 8.68 -23.21 13.08
N ASN A 534 9.10 -22.04 12.60
CA ASN A 534 10.53 -21.74 12.41
C ASN A 534 10.80 -20.24 12.37
N VAL A 535 12.01 -19.85 12.75
CA VAL A 535 12.57 -18.52 12.56
C VAL A 535 13.73 -18.63 11.58
N THR A 536 13.69 -17.85 10.50
CA THR A 536 14.73 -17.86 9.48
C THR A 536 15.42 -16.51 9.45
N ASP A 537 16.75 -16.51 9.61
CA ASP A 537 17.59 -15.33 9.52
C ASP A 537 18.29 -15.33 8.15
N TYR A 538 18.01 -14.32 7.34
CA TYR A 538 18.52 -14.20 5.98
C TYR A 538 19.40 -12.95 5.85
N PRO A 539 20.72 -13.12 5.58
CA PRO A 539 21.61 -12.00 5.29
C PRO A 539 21.42 -11.55 3.83
N GLY A 540 20.75 -10.44 3.61
CA GLY A 540 20.51 -9.88 2.29
C GLY A 540 19.39 -8.85 2.29
N SER A 541 19.21 -8.17 1.16
CA SER A 541 18.12 -7.23 0.92
C SER A 541 16.77 -7.94 0.79
N TYR A 542 15.67 -7.18 0.86
CA TYR A 542 14.33 -7.72 0.67
C TYR A 542 14.15 -8.38 -0.69
N ASP A 543 14.66 -7.77 -1.75
CA ASP A 543 14.52 -8.31 -3.12
C ASP A 543 15.33 -9.61 -3.30
N GLU A 544 16.54 -9.68 -2.71
CA GLU A 544 17.33 -10.91 -2.69
C GLU A 544 16.66 -12.02 -1.86
N TYR A 545 16.03 -11.66 -0.75
CA TYR A 545 15.25 -12.59 0.06
C TYR A 545 14.08 -13.19 -0.72
N VAL A 546 13.29 -12.36 -1.41
CA VAL A 546 12.18 -12.82 -2.27
C VAL A 546 12.69 -13.73 -3.38
N HIS A 547 13.83 -13.40 -4.00
CA HIS A 547 14.47 -14.22 -5.03
C HIS A 547 15.00 -15.55 -4.50
N ALA A 548 15.67 -15.55 -3.32
CA ALA A 548 16.29 -16.75 -2.76
C ALA A 548 15.29 -17.75 -2.20
N CYS A 549 14.18 -17.27 -1.66
CA CYS A 549 13.10 -18.11 -1.17
C CYS A 549 12.39 -18.87 -2.30
N GLY A 550 12.61 -18.50 -3.59
CA GLY A 550 12.12 -19.21 -4.78
C GLY A 550 10.59 -19.29 -4.90
N ASP A 551 9.92 -18.88 -3.86
CA ASP A 551 8.50 -18.63 -3.70
C ASP A 551 8.41 -17.25 -3.08
N ASP A 552 7.75 -16.33 -3.74
CA ASP A 552 7.21 -15.20 -3.02
C ASP A 552 6.26 -15.80 -1.97
N HIS A 553 6.77 -16.04 -0.75
CA HIS A 553 5.98 -16.61 0.36
C HIS A 553 4.77 -15.76 0.71
N LEU A 554 4.66 -14.66 0.04
CA LEU A 554 3.59 -13.68 0.04
C LEU A 554 2.68 -13.84 -1.19
N ASP A 555 2.91 -14.84 -2.07
CA ASP A 555 2.03 -15.14 -3.19
C ASP A 555 0.84 -15.97 -2.70
N VAL A 556 -0.33 -15.35 -2.70
CA VAL A 556 -1.59 -15.92 -2.20
C VAL A 556 -1.93 -17.24 -2.89
N ASP A 557 -1.71 -17.34 -4.20
CA ASP A 557 -2.01 -18.55 -4.97
C ASP A 557 -1.13 -19.73 -4.54
N HIS A 558 0.12 -19.49 -4.17
CA HIS A 558 1.04 -20.52 -3.67
C HIS A 558 0.76 -20.94 -2.22
N VAL A 559 0.43 -19.99 -1.35
CA VAL A 559 0.14 -20.27 0.08
C VAL A 559 -1.19 -21.01 0.22
N VAL A 560 -2.22 -20.60 -0.50
CA VAL A 560 -3.53 -21.26 -0.50
C VAL A 560 -3.45 -22.67 -1.10
N LEU A 561 -2.68 -22.86 -2.17
CA LEU A 561 -2.42 -24.18 -2.75
C LEU A 561 -1.61 -25.09 -1.81
N LYS A 562 -0.64 -24.54 -1.09
CA LYS A 562 0.18 -25.27 -0.12
C LYS A 562 -0.63 -25.66 1.12
N ALA A 563 -1.41 -24.75 1.69
CA ALA A 563 -2.33 -25.03 2.80
C ALA A 563 -3.42 -26.05 2.40
N ARG A 564 -3.98 -25.96 1.18
CA ARG A 564 -4.91 -26.97 0.65
C ARG A 564 -4.25 -28.34 0.42
N ARG A 565 -2.98 -28.37 -0.04
CA ARG A 565 -2.21 -29.62 -0.17
C ARG A 565 -1.87 -30.26 1.18
N GLU A 566 -1.54 -29.47 2.19
CA GLU A 566 -1.25 -29.96 3.55
C GLU A 566 -2.51 -30.41 4.29
N LYS A 567 -3.64 -29.67 4.20
CA LYS A 567 -4.95 -30.15 4.69
C LYS A 567 -5.38 -31.47 4.01
N ARG A 568 -5.18 -31.61 2.70
CA ARG A 568 -5.42 -32.86 1.97
C ARG A 568 -4.51 -34.00 2.44
N ARG A 569 -3.26 -33.73 2.78
CA ARG A 569 -2.31 -34.72 3.27
C ARG A 569 -2.61 -35.17 4.71
N LYS A 570 -3.18 -34.30 5.56
CA LYS A 570 -3.64 -34.63 6.92
C LYS A 570 -4.99 -35.34 6.93
N GLN A 571 -5.85 -35.13 5.94
CA GLN A 571 -7.16 -35.83 5.82
C GLN A 571 -7.10 -37.18 5.11
N THR A 572 -6.01 -37.53 4.45
CA THR A 572 -5.82 -38.80 3.75
C THR A 572 -4.81 -39.73 4.44
N SER A 573 -4.92 -39.91 5.74
CA SER A 573 -4.21 -40.98 6.42
C SER A 573 -5.20 -42.09 6.78
N PRO A 574 -5.46 -43.07 5.91
CA PRO A 574 -5.98 -44.34 6.32
C PRO A 574 -4.84 -45.34 6.42
N THR A 575 -4.74 -45.90 7.57
CA THR A 575 -4.10 -47.19 7.85
C THR A 575 -4.58 -48.25 6.85
N THR A 576 -3.73 -48.61 5.89
CA THR A 576 -3.68 -49.99 5.38
C THR A 576 -2.39 -50.24 4.61
N LYS A 577 -1.65 -51.20 5.06
CA LYS A 577 -0.50 -51.76 4.39
C LYS A 577 -0.96 -52.44 3.10
N SER A 578 -0.49 -52.01 1.95
CA SER A 578 -0.37 -52.86 0.78
C SER A 578 0.91 -52.52 0.04
N ALA A 579 1.68 -53.52 -0.26
CA ALA A 579 2.97 -53.47 -0.91
C ALA A 579 2.81 -52.97 -2.35
N GLU A 580 3.38 -51.82 -2.66
CA GLU A 580 3.55 -51.36 -4.03
C GLU A 580 5.03 -51.43 -4.45
N ARG A 581 5.23 -51.95 -5.64
CA ARG A 581 6.51 -52.09 -6.33
C ARG A 581 7.19 -50.73 -6.47
N PRO A 582 8.54 -50.66 -6.34
CA PRO A 582 9.28 -49.41 -6.50
C PRO A 582 9.17 -48.86 -7.92
N PRO A 583 8.96 -47.55 -8.10
CA PRO A 583 8.90 -46.92 -9.42
C PRO A 583 10.27 -47.04 -10.11
N LYS A 584 10.25 -47.36 -11.41
CA LYS A 584 11.45 -47.46 -12.27
C LYS A 584 12.26 -46.16 -12.15
N ARG A 585 13.51 -46.25 -11.72
CA ARG A 585 14.49 -45.16 -11.70
C ARG A 585 14.62 -44.57 -13.12
N LYS A 586 14.14 -43.32 -13.30
CA LYS A 586 14.42 -42.53 -14.49
C LYS A 586 15.92 -42.26 -14.56
N ASN A 587 16.53 -42.47 -15.70
CA ASN A 587 17.95 -42.27 -15.92
C ASN A 587 18.23 -40.74 -16.01
N PRO A 588 18.92 -40.12 -15.02
CA PRO A 588 19.06 -38.67 -14.94
C PRO A 588 19.82 -38.04 -16.12
N LYS A 589 20.70 -38.82 -16.78
CA LYS A 589 21.39 -38.37 -17.99
C LYS A 589 20.46 -38.15 -19.18
N ARG A 590 19.43 -39.01 -19.34
CA ARG A 590 18.46 -38.90 -20.43
C ARG A 590 17.47 -37.74 -20.19
N ASP A 591 17.22 -37.40 -18.94
CA ASP A 591 16.35 -36.28 -18.58
C ASP A 591 17.08 -34.95 -18.82
N LEU A 592 18.37 -34.88 -18.53
CA LEU A 592 19.24 -33.73 -18.80
C LEU A 592 19.35 -33.46 -20.33
N GLU A 593 19.55 -34.52 -21.11
CA GLU A 593 19.68 -34.37 -22.58
C GLU A 593 18.38 -33.88 -23.22
N LYS A 594 17.24 -34.36 -22.73
CA LYS A 594 15.92 -33.90 -23.19
C LYS A 594 15.66 -32.42 -22.85
N ARG A 595 16.08 -31.97 -21.67
CA ARG A 595 15.94 -30.55 -21.26
C ARG A 595 16.87 -29.63 -22.01
N ARG A 596 18.12 -30.05 -22.31
CA ARG A 596 19.05 -29.33 -23.21
C ARG A 596 18.49 -29.16 -24.62
N GLN A 597 17.82 -30.20 -25.17
CA GLN A 597 17.15 -30.08 -26.47
C GLN A 597 15.99 -29.08 -26.45
N THR A 598 15.20 -29.06 -25.35
CA THR A 598 14.11 -28.09 -25.20
C THR A 598 14.66 -26.67 -25.07
N LEU A 599 15.75 -26.48 -24.32
CA LEU A 599 16.40 -25.18 -24.15
C LEU A 599 16.90 -24.63 -25.50
N SER A 600 17.54 -25.49 -26.32
CA SER A 600 17.99 -25.10 -27.66
C SER A 600 16.85 -24.72 -28.60
N ALA A 601 15.72 -25.43 -28.51
CA ALA A 601 14.52 -25.11 -29.32
C ALA A 601 13.90 -23.76 -28.94
N ILE A 602 13.84 -23.45 -27.63
CA ILE A 602 13.34 -22.17 -27.14
C ILE A 602 14.27 -21.03 -27.57
N MET A 603 15.61 -21.21 -27.48
CA MET A 603 16.56 -20.19 -27.96
C MET A 603 16.39 -19.87 -29.44
N GLN A 604 16.20 -20.89 -30.28
CA GLN A 604 15.95 -20.66 -31.72
C GLN A 604 14.65 -19.89 -31.93
N ARG A 605 13.63 -20.12 -31.11
CA ARG A 605 12.36 -19.40 -31.19
C ARG A 605 12.47 -17.97 -30.73
N ILE A 606 13.23 -17.70 -29.66
CA ILE A 606 13.56 -16.34 -29.20
C ILE A 606 14.23 -15.56 -30.31
N GLU A 607 15.29 -16.12 -30.94
CA GLU A 607 16.04 -15.49 -32.04
C GLU A 607 15.15 -15.16 -33.25
N ALA A 608 14.23 -16.05 -33.59
CA ALA A 608 13.28 -15.82 -34.68
C ALA A 608 12.29 -14.69 -34.38
N VAL A 609 11.78 -14.64 -33.14
CA VAL A 609 10.84 -13.59 -32.70
C VAL A 609 11.55 -12.23 -32.58
N GLU A 610 12.77 -12.19 -32.03
CA GLU A 610 13.59 -10.97 -31.95
C GLU A 610 13.88 -10.41 -33.34
N THR A 611 14.28 -11.26 -34.28
CA THR A 611 14.53 -10.86 -35.67
C THR A 611 13.27 -10.24 -36.27
N ARG A 612 12.09 -10.84 -36.03
CA ARG A 612 10.83 -10.33 -36.56
C ARG A 612 10.41 -9.01 -35.94
N VAL A 613 10.63 -8.84 -34.65
CA VAL A 613 10.39 -7.56 -33.96
C VAL A 613 11.29 -6.48 -34.51
N GLN A 614 12.58 -6.80 -34.72
CA GLN A 614 13.56 -5.87 -35.30
C GLN A 614 13.20 -5.45 -36.74
N GLU A 615 12.74 -6.38 -37.57
CA GLU A 615 12.27 -6.06 -38.94
C GLU A 615 11.11 -5.05 -38.92
N ILE A 616 10.17 -5.20 -37.97
CA ILE A 616 9.04 -4.27 -37.83
C ILE A 616 9.52 -2.91 -37.30
N ASP A 617 10.44 -2.90 -36.34
CA ASP A 617 11.01 -1.68 -35.79
C ASP A 617 11.83 -0.91 -36.84
N ASP A 618 12.61 -1.61 -37.66
CA ASP A 618 13.36 -1.02 -38.75
C ASP A 618 12.42 -0.39 -39.81
N LEU A 619 11.31 -1.06 -40.14
CA LEU A 619 10.27 -0.48 -41.00
C LEU A 619 9.64 0.79 -40.41
N PHE A 620 9.41 0.83 -39.10
CA PHE A 620 8.86 2.03 -38.42
C PHE A 620 9.85 3.18 -38.34
N CYS A 621 11.15 2.90 -38.42
CA CYS A 621 12.23 3.89 -38.47
C CYS A 621 12.47 4.47 -39.88
N GLU A 622 11.88 3.92 -40.93
CA GLU A 622 12.02 4.46 -42.29
C GLU A 622 11.38 5.86 -42.39
N PRO A 623 12.11 6.86 -42.90
CA PRO A 623 11.53 8.16 -43.21
C PRO A 623 10.34 8.01 -44.15
N ASP A 624 9.19 8.59 -43.78
CA ASP A 624 7.93 8.55 -44.55
C ASP A 624 7.12 7.24 -44.51
N TYR A 625 7.47 6.23 -43.69
CA TYR A 625 6.69 4.99 -43.58
C TYR A 625 5.22 5.28 -43.27
N PHE A 626 4.94 6.06 -42.24
CA PHE A 626 3.57 6.42 -41.83
C PHE A 626 2.83 7.34 -42.78
N ALA A 627 3.55 8.04 -43.67
CA ALA A 627 2.95 8.88 -44.69
C ALA A 627 2.52 8.09 -45.93
N ARG A 628 3.16 6.94 -46.22
CA ARG A 628 2.93 6.11 -47.39
C ARG A 628 2.08 4.87 -47.13
N THR A 629 1.99 4.42 -45.85
CA THR A 629 1.28 3.20 -45.49
C THR A 629 -0.14 3.52 -45.03
N PRO A 630 -1.17 2.78 -45.48
CA PRO A 630 -2.53 2.92 -45.02
C PRO A 630 -2.62 2.74 -43.50
N VAL A 631 -3.47 3.53 -42.84
CA VAL A 631 -3.59 3.55 -41.35
C VAL A 631 -3.92 2.15 -40.80
N ASP A 632 -4.74 1.38 -41.51
CA ASP A 632 -5.13 0.03 -41.09
C ASP A 632 -3.92 -0.93 -41.13
N GLU A 633 -3.07 -0.86 -42.17
CA GLU A 633 -1.88 -1.72 -42.29
C GLU A 633 -0.82 -1.35 -41.22
N ALA A 634 -0.62 -0.06 -40.94
CA ALA A 634 0.27 0.40 -39.87
C ALA A 634 -0.21 -0.07 -38.49
N ARG A 635 -1.53 -0.07 -38.27
CA ARG A 635 -2.15 -0.55 -37.05
C ARG A 635 -2.00 -2.06 -36.88
N ASP A 636 -2.18 -2.84 -37.93
CA ASP A 636 -2.01 -4.29 -37.93
C ASP A 636 -0.55 -4.67 -37.60
N ARG A 637 0.42 -3.96 -38.19
CA ARG A 637 1.84 -4.17 -37.86
C ARG A 637 2.21 -3.79 -36.44
N GLN A 638 1.62 -2.72 -35.92
CA GLN A 638 1.79 -2.36 -34.52
C GLN A 638 1.19 -3.42 -33.59
N ALA A 639 0.05 -3.99 -33.94
CA ALA A 639 -0.58 -5.08 -33.18
C ALA A 639 0.27 -6.38 -33.26
N GLU A 640 0.83 -6.70 -34.44
CA GLU A 640 1.78 -7.80 -34.63
C GLU A 640 3.02 -7.63 -33.74
N ARG A 641 3.62 -6.45 -33.73
CA ARG A 641 4.77 -6.11 -32.89
C ARG A 641 4.48 -6.32 -31.40
N ASN A 642 3.39 -5.75 -30.91
CA ASN A 642 3.00 -5.88 -29.49
C ASN A 642 2.76 -7.36 -29.10
N ARG A 643 2.16 -8.15 -30.00
CA ARG A 643 1.95 -9.58 -29.78
C ARG A 643 3.28 -10.34 -29.72
N LEU A 644 4.21 -10.05 -30.61
CA LEU A 644 5.53 -10.67 -30.65
C LEU A 644 6.38 -10.29 -29.42
N GLN A 645 6.25 -9.06 -28.91
CA GLN A 645 6.92 -8.63 -27.68
C GLN A 645 6.38 -9.37 -26.45
N LEU A 646 5.09 -9.66 -26.36
CA LEU A 646 4.52 -10.51 -25.32
C LEU A 646 5.02 -11.96 -25.44
N GLU A 647 5.01 -12.53 -26.66
CA GLU A 647 5.52 -13.89 -26.92
C GLU A 647 7.01 -13.99 -26.55
N LEU A 648 7.82 -12.96 -26.83
CA LEU A 648 9.24 -12.91 -26.48
C LEU A 648 9.43 -12.95 -24.96
N ARG A 649 8.64 -12.20 -24.22
CA ARG A 649 8.69 -12.18 -22.75
C ARG A 649 8.35 -13.54 -22.14
N ASP A 650 7.33 -14.20 -22.66
CA ASP A 650 6.93 -15.52 -22.22
C ASP A 650 8.01 -16.58 -22.51
N LEU A 651 8.61 -16.53 -23.71
CA LEU A 651 9.69 -17.43 -24.10
C LEU A 651 10.97 -17.24 -23.28
N ILE A 652 11.32 -16.00 -22.90
CA ILE A 652 12.46 -15.71 -22.02
C ILE A 652 12.20 -16.31 -20.65
N SER A 653 11.01 -16.14 -20.09
CA SER A 653 10.65 -16.72 -18.77
C SER A 653 10.68 -18.25 -18.79
N GLU A 654 10.22 -18.88 -19.89
CA GLU A 654 10.29 -20.35 -20.08
C GLU A 654 11.73 -20.83 -20.20
N TRP A 655 12.58 -20.08 -20.92
CA TRP A 655 14.00 -20.35 -21.09
C TRP A 655 14.74 -20.33 -19.74
N GLU A 656 14.55 -19.26 -18.91
CA GLU A 656 15.14 -19.14 -17.58
C GLU A 656 14.73 -20.30 -16.65
N THR A 657 13.48 -20.70 -16.71
CA THR A 657 12.96 -21.82 -15.91
C THR A 657 13.66 -23.15 -16.27
N ILE A 658 13.82 -23.43 -17.57
CA ILE A 658 14.43 -24.66 -18.04
C ILE A 658 15.94 -24.65 -17.82
N GLU A 659 16.60 -23.51 -18.00
CA GLU A 659 18.03 -23.33 -17.71
C GLU A 659 18.36 -23.60 -16.24
N SER A 660 17.58 -23.06 -15.32
CA SER A 660 17.69 -23.33 -13.89
C SER A 660 17.57 -24.83 -13.58
N GLN A 661 16.65 -25.53 -14.26
CA GLN A 661 16.47 -26.97 -14.08
C GLN A 661 17.62 -27.80 -14.69
N VAL A 662 18.22 -27.34 -15.77
CA VAL A 662 19.41 -27.96 -16.38
C VAL A 662 20.60 -27.82 -15.44
N ASN A 663 20.86 -26.62 -14.93
CA ASN A 663 21.95 -26.33 -13.99
C ASN A 663 21.83 -27.15 -12.69
N ALA A 664 20.60 -27.27 -12.15
CA ALA A 664 20.34 -28.09 -10.95
C ALA A 664 20.58 -29.61 -11.19
N LEU A 665 20.30 -30.10 -12.41
CA LEU A 665 20.57 -31.50 -12.77
C LEU A 665 22.06 -31.74 -13.03
N GLU A 666 22.77 -30.79 -13.61
CA GLU A 666 24.22 -30.85 -13.82
C GLU A 666 24.96 -30.89 -12.50
N THR A 667 24.67 -29.98 -11.56
CA THR A 667 25.23 -29.96 -10.22
C THR A 667 24.98 -31.27 -9.46
N ARG A 668 23.80 -31.87 -9.61
CA ARG A 668 23.51 -33.19 -9.02
C ARG A 668 24.22 -34.35 -9.69
N LEU A 669 24.63 -34.22 -10.94
CA LEU A 669 25.40 -35.25 -11.64
C LEU A 669 26.91 -35.13 -11.38
N GLU A 670 27.42 -33.93 -11.14
CA GLU A 670 28.82 -33.67 -10.73
C GLU A 670 29.10 -34.00 -9.26
N SER A 671 28.07 -33.92 -8.39
CA SER A 671 28.18 -34.30 -6.98
C SER A 671 28.06 -35.81 -6.73
N ARG A 672 27.93 -36.64 -7.77
CA ARG A 672 27.92 -38.11 -7.74
C ARG A 672 29.13 -38.71 -8.43
#